data_5b878582cd08de1fa2ee2d596db7a94a
#
_entry.id   5b878582cd08de1fa2ee2d596db7a94a
#
_cell.length_a   1.000
_cell.length_b   1.000
_cell.length_c   1.000
_cell.angle_alpha   90.00
_cell.angle_beta   90.00
_cell.angle_gamma   90.00
#
_symmetry.space_group_name_H-M   'P 1'
#
loop_
_entity.id
_entity.type
_entity.pdbx_description
1 polymer ?
#
loop_
_entity_poly.entity_id
_entity_poly.type
_entity_poly.pdbx_seq_one_letter_code
_entity_poly.pdbx_strand_id
1 'polypeptide(L)'
;MISLLKRPWMRTAFMLGMAGMVAVCAWHLAARCFPFPDHLLSHAPENLRLLDVEGGELRRLLGADAVDAQWISLEDTGEWAGPAIISVEDQRFHRHGGVDTVAIVRAAGQNLGKRGVVSGASTISTQVIRLIEPRPRTLRTKVIEAFRATQLEQRYDKAFILEQYLNRIPVGGNRQGLAVAAQRYYGKNARHLSAGEAALIMGLPQSPARYSPNRHPERAEGRRTTVLRRMKEEGVLREAPLLDNGVRWVSPPSRAPHFSEWILQRHRGERGELRTTLDPGVQRLLESVAGQARRNPRYAGVDGVGLVVMDARNGAIRAWVGGWDPEHPEHGQVDMVTRRRAPGSTLKPFAYALAMQRGWLTPDSLLDDRPRAYRDYRPRNMDRQWDGAVSATDALVRSLNLPALEVARRLGTPDLLGHLREVGFLFHGARAEDLGLGLVIGGGVEVSLLELVGAYSAFAGDGARVTPRGVEDTPLEKEPIYPASVSWWITRMLSGPERNLVLHGHAAETEQVAAAFKTGTSHGHRDAWTVGWNADWVIGVWMGRMDNRGVSGLTGATHAAPLFGEIVRDLFETESFAAKPEEIIAWRGREIIAGLTDPDLPATPASPFRIVFPTPNFEMRQTGTGPVKLPLRTTGSDGVPVHWYANGTWLGDITHVKLNPGETHLRALGPNGQVAEVRVIVR
;
A
#
# COMPACT_ATOMS: atom_id res chain seq x y z
N MET A 1 -25.82 -69.59 -34.47
CA MET A 1 -25.59 -69.13 -33.05
C MET A 1 -26.04 -70.17 -31.99
N ILE A 2 -27.11 -70.90 -32.18
CA ILE A 2 -27.65 -71.88 -31.20
C ILE A 2 -26.80 -73.17 -31.11
N SER A 3 -26.06 -73.58 -32.13
CA SER A 3 -25.22 -74.79 -32.11
C SER A 3 -23.90 -74.67 -31.36
N LEU A 4 -23.40 -73.43 -31.16
CA LEU A 4 -22.14 -73.11 -30.47
C LEU A 4 -22.30 -73.21 -28.93
N LEU A 5 -23.53 -73.10 -28.39
CA LEU A 5 -23.84 -73.18 -26.93
C LEU A 5 -23.93 -74.61 -26.37
N LYS A 6 -23.64 -75.69 -27.12
CA LYS A 6 -23.66 -77.08 -26.63
C LYS A 6 -22.45 -77.41 -25.74
N ARG A 7 -21.38 -76.61 -25.69
CA ARG A 7 -20.20 -76.84 -24.81
C ARG A 7 -20.39 -76.18 -23.44
N PRO A 8 -20.30 -76.91 -22.32
CA PRO A 8 -20.62 -76.39 -20.98
C PRO A 8 -19.82 -75.19 -20.61
N TRP A 9 -18.53 -75.13 -20.99
CA TRP A 9 -17.66 -73.98 -20.73
C TRP A 9 -18.12 -72.72 -21.49
N MET A 10 -18.74 -72.86 -22.68
CA MET A 10 -19.27 -71.71 -23.45
C MET A 10 -20.53 -71.12 -22.82
N ARG A 11 -21.37 -71.97 -22.22
CA ARG A 11 -22.55 -71.52 -21.44
C ARG A 11 -22.14 -70.79 -20.19
N THR A 12 -21.12 -71.30 -19.49
CA THR A 12 -20.56 -70.61 -18.31
C THR A 12 -19.93 -69.30 -18.66
N ALA A 13 -19.15 -69.22 -19.77
CA ALA A 13 -18.56 -67.98 -20.26
C ALA A 13 -19.65 -66.98 -20.70
N PHE A 14 -20.71 -67.42 -21.36
CA PHE A 14 -21.81 -66.56 -21.78
C PHE A 14 -22.59 -66.05 -20.54
N MET A 15 -22.89 -66.90 -19.56
CA MET A 15 -23.56 -66.52 -18.34
C MET A 15 -22.74 -65.56 -17.50
N LEU A 16 -21.42 -65.74 -17.38
CA LEU A 16 -20.48 -64.77 -16.73
C LEU A 16 -20.42 -63.45 -17.47
N GLY A 17 -20.42 -63.46 -18.80
CA GLY A 17 -20.47 -62.24 -19.63
C GLY A 17 -21.78 -61.47 -19.44
N MET A 18 -22.91 -62.19 -19.39
CA MET A 18 -24.21 -61.58 -19.17
C MET A 18 -24.36 -61.02 -17.75
N ALA A 19 -23.91 -61.75 -16.74
CA ALA A 19 -23.88 -61.31 -15.37
C ALA A 19 -22.96 -60.04 -15.20
N GLY A 20 -21.82 -60.00 -15.88
CA GLY A 20 -20.96 -58.86 -15.96
C GLY A 20 -21.62 -57.61 -16.59
N MET A 21 -22.35 -57.82 -17.70
CA MET A 21 -23.09 -56.75 -18.35
C MET A 21 -24.21 -56.21 -17.46
N VAL A 22 -24.99 -57.08 -16.78
CA VAL A 22 -26.02 -56.66 -15.82
C VAL A 22 -25.41 -55.86 -14.67
N ALA A 23 -24.27 -56.29 -14.14
CA ALA A 23 -23.57 -55.58 -13.06
C ALA A 23 -23.09 -54.19 -13.51
N VAL A 24 -22.58 -54.04 -14.73
CA VAL A 24 -22.16 -52.72 -15.31
C VAL A 24 -23.41 -51.84 -15.52
N CYS A 25 -24.51 -52.37 -16.05
CA CYS A 25 -25.75 -51.61 -16.21
C CYS A 25 -26.29 -51.13 -14.87
N ALA A 26 -26.33 -52.03 -13.87
CA ALA A 26 -26.76 -51.70 -12.51
C ALA A 26 -25.88 -50.63 -11.85
N TRP A 27 -24.56 -50.70 -12.07
CA TRP A 27 -23.61 -49.71 -11.61
C TRP A 27 -23.90 -48.31 -12.18
N HIS A 28 -24.07 -48.21 -13.50
CA HIS A 28 -24.38 -46.93 -14.16
C HIS A 28 -25.76 -46.41 -13.80
N LEU A 29 -26.75 -47.29 -13.63
CA LEU A 29 -28.09 -46.91 -13.17
C LEU A 29 -28.04 -46.38 -11.73
N ALA A 30 -27.32 -47.05 -10.84
CA ALA A 30 -27.13 -46.61 -9.47
C ALA A 30 -26.43 -45.24 -9.42
N ALA A 31 -25.40 -45.02 -10.27
CA ALA A 31 -24.73 -43.74 -10.34
C ALA A 31 -25.65 -42.59 -10.83
N ARG A 32 -26.67 -42.90 -11.65
CA ARG A 32 -27.72 -41.94 -12.06
C ARG A 32 -28.74 -41.68 -10.97
N CYS A 33 -29.15 -42.71 -10.24
CA CYS A 33 -30.13 -42.59 -9.13
C CYS A 33 -29.55 -41.84 -7.93
N PHE A 34 -28.24 -41.90 -7.73
CA PHE A 34 -27.50 -41.22 -6.68
C PHE A 34 -26.52 -40.21 -7.32
N PRO A 35 -26.94 -38.98 -7.63
CA PRO A 35 -26.10 -38.04 -8.35
C PRO A 35 -24.86 -37.65 -7.54
N PHE A 36 -23.84 -37.12 -8.24
CA PHE A 36 -22.63 -36.63 -7.61
C PHE A 36 -22.95 -35.49 -6.62
N PRO A 37 -22.38 -35.50 -5.39
CA PRO A 37 -22.62 -34.46 -4.40
C PRO A 37 -21.76 -33.23 -4.72
N ASP A 38 -22.36 -32.25 -5.36
CA ASP A 38 -21.66 -31.03 -5.88
C ASP A 38 -20.93 -30.23 -4.79
N HIS A 39 -21.39 -30.33 -3.53
CA HIS A 39 -20.72 -29.67 -2.40
C HIS A 39 -19.25 -30.10 -2.18
N LEU A 40 -18.86 -31.29 -2.66
CA LEU A 40 -17.47 -31.76 -2.61
C LEU A 40 -16.53 -30.93 -3.50
N LEU A 41 -17.07 -30.25 -4.51
CA LEU A 41 -16.32 -29.37 -5.43
C LEU A 41 -16.29 -27.90 -4.97
N SER A 42 -17.12 -27.54 -3.99
CA SER A 42 -17.30 -26.15 -3.54
C SER A 42 -16.05 -25.51 -2.92
N HIS A 43 -15.09 -26.32 -2.48
CA HIS A 43 -13.84 -25.83 -1.89
C HIS A 43 -12.72 -25.87 -2.94
N ALA A 44 -12.69 -24.86 -3.81
CA ALA A 44 -11.53 -24.64 -4.67
C ALA A 44 -10.31 -24.23 -3.82
N PRO A 45 -9.15 -24.86 -4.01
CA PRO A 45 -7.94 -24.40 -3.35
C PRO A 45 -7.50 -23.09 -4.00
N GLU A 46 -7.72 -21.99 -3.31
CA GLU A 46 -7.36 -20.66 -3.79
C GLU A 46 -6.94 -19.78 -2.63
N ASN A 47 -5.86 -19.02 -2.82
CA ASN A 47 -5.35 -18.07 -1.86
C ASN A 47 -5.85 -16.67 -2.17
N LEU A 48 -5.86 -15.80 -1.16
CA LEU A 48 -6.03 -14.38 -1.40
C LEU A 48 -4.74 -13.81 -1.99
N ARG A 49 -4.84 -13.18 -3.16
CA ARG A 49 -3.74 -12.47 -3.84
C ARG A 49 -4.01 -10.98 -3.84
N LEU A 50 -3.08 -10.21 -3.30
CA LEU A 50 -3.12 -8.75 -3.39
C LEU A 50 -2.45 -8.32 -4.68
N LEU A 51 -3.15 -7.49 -5.46
CA LEU A 51 -2.67 -6.93 -6.71
C LEU A 51 -2.56 -5.41 -6.60
N ASP A 52 -1.54 -4.82 -7.22
CA ASP A 52 -1.47 -3.37 -7.45
C ASP A 52 -2.45 -2.94 -8.55
N VAL A 53 -2.53 -1.63 -8.83
CA VAL A 53 -3.45 -1.08 -9.85
C VAL A 53 -3.14 -1.57 -11.27
N GLU A 54 -1.91 -2.02 -11.55
CA GLU A 54 -1.49 -2.58 -12.84
C GLU A 54 -1.74 -4.10 -12.92
N GLY A 55 -2.21 -4.74 -11.84
CA GLY A 55 -2.41 -6.18 -11.73
C GLY A 55 -1.16 -6.97 -11.33
N GLY A 56 -0.09 -6.29 -10.93
CA GLY A 56 1.11 -6.91 -10.38
C GLY A 56 0.86 -7.50 -9.00
N GLU A 57 1.28 -8.75 -8.75
CA GLU A 57 1.09 -9.38 -7.43
C GLU A 57 2.01 -8.72 -6.38
N LEU A 58 1.41 -8.19 -5.32
CA LEU A 58 2.10 -7.62 -4.16
C LEU A 58 2.45 -8.70 -3.15
N ARG A 59 1.46 -9.49 -2.77
CA ARG A 59 1.59 -10.54 -1.76
C ARG A 59 0.47 -11.57 -1.89
N ARG A 60 0.73 -12.76 -1.36
CA ARG A 60 -0.23 -13.87 -1.29
C ARG A 60 -0.41 -14.32 0.16
N LEU A 61 -1.65 -14.46 0.60
CA LEU A 61 -2.01 -15.04 1.89
C LEU A 61 -2.39 -16.51 1.69
N LEU A 62 -1.67 -17.41 2.34
CA LEU A 62 -2.01 -18.82 2.34
C LEU A 62 -3.31 -19.05 3.13
N GLY A 63 -4.18 -19.95 2.64
CA GLY A 63 -5.39 -20.36 3.35
C GLY A 63 -5.12 -21.04 4.69
N ALA A 64 -6.18 -21.39 5.41
CA ALA A 64 -6.10 -22.02 6.73
C ALA A 64 -5.28 -23.34 6.72
N ASP A 65 -5.26 -24.05 5.59
CA ASP A 65 -4.48 -25.29 5.40
C ASP A 65 -3.01 -25.04 5.07
N ALA A 66 -2.56 -23.80 5.07
CA ALA A 66 -1.22 -23.35 4.68
C ALA A 66 -0.80 -23.85 3.28
N VAL A 67 -1.75 -24.06 2.38
CA VAL A 67 -1.53 -24.51 1.02
C VAL A 67 -1.36 -23.31 0.09
N ASP A 68 -0.29 -23.32 -0.73
CA ASP A 68 -0.09 -22.35 -1.80
C ASP A 68 -0.82 -22.86 -3.06
N ALA A 69 -1.94 -22.21 -3.41
CA ALA A 69 -2.81 -22.58 -4.51
C ALA A 69 -3.36 -21.34 -5.24
N GLN A 70 -3.55 -21.49 -6.54
CA GLN A 70 -4.19 -20.52 -7.40
C GLN A 70 -5.02 -21.23 -8.44
N TRP A 71 -6.33 -20.89 -8.51
CA TRP A 71 -7.21 -21.43 -9.53
C TRP A 71 -6.99 -20.74 -10.88
N ILE A 72 -7.01 -21.52 -11.95
CA ILE A 72 -7.01 -21.03 -13.34
C ILE A 72 -8.02 -21.82 -14.17
N SER A 73 -8.59 -21.16 -15.19
CA SER A 73 -9.46 -21.83 -16.17
C SER A 73 -8.67 -22.84 -17.00
N LEU A 74 -9.35 -23.77 -17.61
CA LEU A 74 -8.71 -24.74 -18.50
C LEU A 74 -8.01 -24.04 -19.70
N GLU A 75 -8.57 -22.93 -20.19
CA GLU A 75 -7.97 -22.11 -21.25
C GLU A 75 -6.62 -21.51 -20.86
N ASP A 76 -6.45 -21.18 -19.57
CA ASP A 76 -5.22 -20.61 -19.04
C ASP A 76 -4.14 -21.64 -18.70
N THR A 77 -4.45 -22.96 -18.82
CA THR A 77 -3.45 -24.01 -18.59
C THR A 77 -2.44 -24.16 -19.72
N GLY A 78 -2.70 -23.54 -20.87
CA GLY A 78 -1.85 -23.61 -22.05
C GLY A 78 -2.02 -24.92 -22.83
N GLU A 79 -1.23 -25.04 -23.90
CA GLU A 79 -1.34 -26.11 -24.88
C GLU A 79 -0.86 -27.48 -24.36
N TRP A 80 0.13 -27.50 -23.44
CA TRP A 80 0.90 -28.72 -23.13
C TRP A 80 0.50 -29.45 -21.87
N ALA A 81 -0.07 -28.78 -20.84
CA ALA A 81 -0.30 -29.40 -19.54
C ALA A 81 -1.36 -30.50 -19.57
N GLY A 82 -2.49 -30.26 -20.23
CA GLY A 82 -3.57 -31.24 -20.40
C GLY A 82 -3.08 -32.49 -21.14
N PRO A 83 -2.54 -32.36 -22.36
CA PRO A 83 -2.00 -33.50 -23.10
C PRO A 83 -0.88 -34.25 -22.37
N ALA A 84 0.01 -33.56 -21.66
CA ALA A 84 1.09 -34.19 -20.90
C ALA A 84 0.56 -35.11 -19.79
N ILE A 85 -0.41 -34.62 -18.99
CA ILE A 85 -0.98 -35.42 -17.89
C ILE A 85 -1.82 -36.59 -18.41
N ILE A 86 -2.59 -36.38 -19.47
CA ILE A 86 -3.39 -37.46 -20.10
C ILE A 86 -2.44 -38.55 -20.62
N SER A 87 -1.37 -38.21 -21.31
CA SER A 87 -0.41 -39.16 -21.85
C SER A 87 0.27 -40.03 -20.77
N VAL A 88 0.47 -39.52 -19.56
CA VAL A 88 1.22 -40.22 -18.52
C VAL A 88 0.32 -40.90 -17.48
N GLU A 89 -0.84 -40.33 -17.16
CA GLU A 89 -1.71 -40.84 -16.09
C GLU A 89 -2.97 -41.60 -16.65
N ASP A 90 -3.51 -41.18 -17.82
CA ASP A 90 -4.77 -41.68 -18.31
C ASP A 90 -4.93 -41.59 -19.85
N GLN A 91 -4.19 -42.40 -20.59
CA GLN A 91 -4.15 -42.37 -22.07
C GLN A 91 -5.53 -42.52 -22.74
N ARG A 92 -6.49 -43.09 -22.04
CA ARG A 92 -7.85 -43.30 -22.55
C ARG A 92 -8.88 -42.37 -21.94
N PHE A 93 -8.43 -41.27 -21.34
CA PHE A 93 -9.28 -40.31 -20.63
C PHE A 93 -10.56 -39.94 -21.37
N HIS A 94 -10.47 -39.67 -22.67
CA HIS A 94 -11.61 -39.28 -23.51
C HIS A 94 -12.50 -40.46 -23.91
N ARG A 95 -12.15 -41.73 -23.56
CA ARG A 95 -12.81 -42.94 -24.04
C ARG A 95 -13.56 -43.75 -22.96
N HIS A 96 -13.48 -43.34 -21.72
CA HIS A 96 -14.17 -44.04 -20.60
C HIS A 96 -15.05 -43.06 -19.80
N GLY A 97 -15.99 -43.61 -19.01
CA GLY A 97 -16.94 -42.87 -18.16
C GLY A 97 -16.58 -42.95 -16.67
N GLY A 98 -15.37 -42.49 -16.30
CA GLY A 98 -14.88 -42.45 -14.90
C GLY A 98 -13.94 -43.62 -14.54
N VAL A 99 -14.19 -44.80 -15.07
CA VAL A 99 -13.39 -46.02 -14.83
C VAL A 99 -12.96 -46.64 -16.15
N ASP A 100 -11.67 -46.84 -16.36
CA ASP A 100 -11.12 -47.54 -17.52
C ASP A 100 -11.07 -49.05 -17.29
N THR A 101 -12.13 -49.76 -17.69
CA THR A 101 -12.24 -51.24 -17.55
C THR A 101 -11.15 -51.99 -18.31
N VAL A 102 -10.70 -51.46 -19.47
CA VAL A 102 -9.63 -52.06 -20.25
C VAL A 102 -8.27 -51.92 -19.52
N ALA A 103 -8.02 -50.77 -18.91
CA ALA A 103 -6.82 -50.57 -18.10
C ALA A 103 -6.84 -51.48 -16.85
N ILE A 104 -8.02 -51.73 -16.23
CA ILE A 104 -8.16 -52.66 -15.09
C ILE A 104 -7.78 -54.09 -15.49
N VAL A 105 -8.33 -54.57 -16.62
CA VAL A 105 -8.02 -55.93 -17.11
C VAL A 105 -6.54 -56.07 -17.47
N ARG A 106 -5.98 -55.09 -18.15
CA ARG A 106 -4.55 -55.05 -18.48
C ARG A 106 -3.66 -55.05 -17.21
N ALA A 107 -3.98 -54.20 -16.22
CA ALA A 107 -3.27 -54.14 -14.96
C ALA A 107 -3.37 -55.44 -14.15
N ALA A 108 -4.52 -56.08 -14.11
CA ALA A 108 -4.73 -57.39 -13.44
C ALA A 108 -3.84 -58.48 -14.08
N GLY A 109 -3.78 -58.53 -15.41
CA GLY A 109 -2.92 -59.47 -16.13
C GLY A 109 -1.41 -59.25 -15.86
N GLN A 110 -0.96 -57.97 -15.84
CA GLN A 110 0.41 -57.62 -15.55
C GLN A 110 0.83 -57.91 -14.10
N ASN A 111 -0.06 -57.67 -13.13
CA ASN A 111 0.18 -57.89 -11.72
C ASN A 111 0.23 -59.37 -11.36
N LEU A 112 -0.61 -60.21 -12.02
CA LEU A 112 -0.56 -61.69 -11.89
C LEU A 112 0.77 -62.25 -12.40
N GLY A 113 1.28 -61.73 -13.54
CA GLY A 113 2.53 -62.21 -14.15
C GLY A 113 3.80 -61.87 -13.38
N LYS A 114 3.79 -60.79 -12.59
CA LYS A 114 5.00 -60.25 -11.90
C LYS A 114 4.99 -60.38 -10.37
N ARG A 115 4.01 -61.11 -9.79
CA ARG A 115 3.85 -61.30 -8.33
C ARG A 115 3.93 -60.01 -7.49
N GLY A 116 3.51 -58.85 -8.04
CA GLY A 116 3.57 -57.54 -7.36
C GLY A 116 2.71 -56.52 -8.07
N VAL A 117 2.38 -55.41 -7.39
CA VAL A 117 1.62 -54.30 -7.99
C VAL A 117 2.54 -53.48 -8.91
N VAL A 118 2.54 -53.75 -10.19
CA VAL A 118 3.39 -53.12 -11.22
C VAL A 118 2.64 -52.05 -12.00
N SER A 119 1.31 -52.12 -12.09
CA SER A 119 0.49 -51.19 -12.85
C SER A 119 -0.76 -50.79 -12.09
N GLY A 120 -1.09 -49.53 -12.05
CA GLY A 120 -2.32 -48.96 -11.52
C GLY A 120 -3.32 -48.69 -12.64
N ALA A 121 -4.63 -48.89 -12.37
CA ALA A 121 -5.72 -48.57 -13.29
C ALA A 121 -6.53 -47.34 -12.80
N SER A 122 -5.84 -46.39 -12.12
CA SER A 122 -6.48 -45.16 -11.64
C SER A 122 -6.60 -44.17 -12.81
N THR A 123 -7.79 -43.63 -13.02
CA THR A 123 -8.08 -42.59 -14.02
C THR A 123 -7.92 -41.20 -13.41
N ILE A 124 -7.83 -40.15 -14.26
CA ILE A 124 -7.84 -38.74 -13.81
C ILE A 124 -9.09 -38.49 -12.95
N SER A 125 -10.26 -38.99 -13.35
CA SER A 125 -11.51 -38.82 -12.61
C SER A 125 -11.46 -39.47 -11.21
N THR A 126 -10.88 -40.66 -11.05
CA THR A 126 -10.68 -41.25 -9.71
C THR A 126 -9.64 -40.51 -8.89
N GLN A 127 -8.66 -39.92 -9.52
CA GLN A 127 -7.68 -39.05 -8.82
C GLN A 127 -8.32 -37.75 -8.35
N VAL A 128 -9.20 -37.11 -9.12
CA VAL A 128 -10.00 -35.96 -8.66
C VAL A 128 -10.77 -36.31 -7.41
N ILE A 129 -11.51 -37.47 -7.41
CA ILE A 129 -12.24 -37.92 -6.22
C ILE A 129 -11.33 -38.04 -5.00
N ARG A 130 -10.15 -38.62 -5.16
CA ARG A 130 -9.17 -38.77 -4.09
C ARG A 130 -8.66 -37.45 -3.55
N LEU A 131 -8.54 -36.43 -4.41
CA LEU A 131 -8.08 -35.08 -4.02
C LEU A 131 -9.16 -34.30 -3.28
N ILE A 132 -10.43 -34.45 -3.65
CA ILE A 132 -11.54 -33.73 -3.00
C ILE A 132 -12.10 -34.44 -1.77
N GLU A 133 -11.97 -35.79 -1.69
CA GLU A 133 -12.46 -36.61 -0.61
C GLU A 133 -11.37 -37.61 -0.18
N PRO A 134 -10.31 -37.17 0.52
CA PRO A 134 -9.21 -38.06 0.92
C PRO A 134 -9.67 -39.18 1.85
N ARG A 135 -9.33 -40.43 1.52
CA ARG A 135 -9.66 -41.63 2.28
C ARG A 135 -8.46 -42.55 2.45
N PRO A 136 -8.42 -43.42 3.48
CA PRO A 136 -7.39 -44.45 3.63
C PRO A 136 -7.34 -45.38 2.40
N ARG A 137 -6.14 -45.79 2.01
CA ARG A 137 -5.91 -46.65 0.83
C ARG A 137 -6.36 -48.11 1.09
N THR A 138 -7.64 -48.44 0.86
CA THR A 138 -8.23 -49.77 0.99
C THR A 138 -8.94 -50.18 -0.32
N LEU A 139 -9.24 -51.47 -0.48
CA LEU A 139 -10.08 -51.94 -1.61
C LEU A 139 -11.45 -51.28 -1.60
N ARG A 140 -12.06 -51.14 -0.41
CA ARG A 140 -13.33 -50.43 -0.24
C ARG A 140 -13.25 -49.00 -0.76
N THR A 141 -12.20 -48.31 -0.42
CA THR A 141 -11.97 -46.92 -0.91
C THR A 141 -11.87 -46.89 -2.43
N LYS A 142 -11.14 -47.82 -3.06
CA LYS A 142 -11.06 -47.89 -4.52
C LYS A 142 -12.42 -48.09 -5.20
N VAL A 143 -13.30 -48.89 -4.61
CA VAL A 143 -14.68 -49.09 -5.12
C VAL A 143 -15.48 -47.79 -4.98
N ILE A 144 -15.37 -47.10 -3.85
CA ILE A 144 -16.04 -45.82 -3.63
C ILE A 144 -15.50 -44.76 -4.61
N GLU A 145 -14.16 -44.62 -4.78
CA GLU A 145 -13.55 -43.73 -5.75
C GLU A 145 -14.05 -44.01 -7.17
N ALA A 146 -14.13 -45.26 -7.58
CA ALA A 146 -14.63 -45.66 -8.89
C ALA A 146 -16.12 -45.29 -9.08
N PHE A 147 -16.95 -45.52 -8.07
CA PHE A 147 -18.38 -45.17 -8.11
C PHE A 147 -18.56 -43.65 -8.19
N ARG A 148 -17.86 -42.90 -7.33
CA ARG A 148 -17.85 -41.41 -7.35
C ARG A 148 -17.35 -40.86 -8.67
N ALA A 149 -16.28 -41.43 -9.26
CA ALA A 149 -15.77 -41.04 -10.57
C ALA A 149 -16.80 -41.27 -11.69
N THR A 150 -17.58 -42.37 -11.62
CA THR A 150 -18.68 -42.60 -12.56
C THR A 150 -19.80 -41.54 -12.40
N GLN A 151 -20.17 -41.22 -11.16
CA GLN A 151 -21.14 -40.14 -10.88
C GLN A 151 -20.64 -38.77 -11.40
N LEU A 152 -19.34 -38.44 -11.17
CA LEU A 152 -18.71 -37.21 -11.63
C LEU A 152 -18.78 -37.07 -13.15
N GLU A 153 -18.43 -38.12 -13.89
CA GLU A 153 -18.47 -38.15 -15.37
C GLU A 153 -19.88 -38.18 -15.96
N GLN A 154 -20.88 -38.56 -15.21
CA GLN A 154 -22.30 -38.43 -15.63
C GLN A 154 -22.83 -37.01 -15.46
N ARG A 155 -22.20 -36.21 -14.57
CA ARG A 155 -22.63 -34.87 -14.20
C ARG A 155 -21.87 -33.80 -14.94
N TYR A 156 -20.57 -34.00 -15.16
CA TYR A 156 -19.63 -33.02 -15.69
C TYR A 156 -18.88 -33.58 -16.91
N ASP A 157 -18.51 -32.71 -17.83
CA ASP A 157 -17.73 -33.08 -19.01
C ASP A 157 -16.23 -33.29 -18.69
N LYS A 158 -15.50 -33.77 -19.69
CA LYS A 158 -14.07 -34.06 -19.56
C LYS A 158 -13.23 -32.78 -19.36
N ALA A 159 -13.64 -31.66 -19.94
CA ALA A 159 -12.96 -30.39 -19.80
C ALA A 159 -13.02 -29.92 -18.35
N PHE A 160 -14.19 -29.92 -17.75
CA PHE A 160 -14.38 -29.60 -16.34
C PHE A 160 -13.57 -30.52 -15.40
N ILE A 161 -13.57 -31.82 -15.63
CA ILE A 161 -12.84 -32.80 -14.81
C ILE A 161 -11.34 -32.58 -14.92
N LEU A 162 -10.82 -32.26 -16.09
CA LEU A 162 -9.41 -31.94 -16.31
C LEU A 162 -9.02 -30.64 -15.60
N GLU A 163 -9.86 -29.60 -15.66
CA GLU A 163 -9.67 -28.36 -14.93
C GLU A 163 -9.59 -28.60 -13.41
N GLN A 164 -10.55 -29.36 -12.86
CA GLN A 164 -10.53 -29.75 -11.44
C GLN A 164 -9.23 -30.46 -11.05
N TYR A 165 -8.75 -31.34 -11.91
CA TYR A 165 -7.53 -32.08 -11.67
C TYR A 165 -6.30 -31.16 -11.67
N LEU A 166 -6.11 -30.38 -12.75
CA LEU A 166 -4.94 -29.51 -12.93
C LEU A 166 -4.81 -28.46 -11.82
N ASN A 167 -5.92 -28.02 -11.24
CA ASN A 167 -5.93 -27.05 -10.15
C ASN A 167 -5.73 -27.67 -8.74
N ARG A 168 -5.89 -29.02 -8.60
CA ARG A 168 -5.82 -29.70 -7.29
C ARG A 168 -4.62 -30.61 -7.12
N ILE A 169 -3.85 -30.87 -8.19
CA ILE A 169 -2.69 -31.78 -8.11
C ILE A 169 -1.64 -31.26 -7.13
N PRO A 170 -1.07 -32.14 -6.27
CA PRO A 170 0.07 -31.78 -5.45
C PRO A 170 1.33 -31.70 -6.32
N VAL A 171 2.04 -30.55 -6.26
CA VAL A 171 3.21 -30.28 -7.08
C VAL A 171 4.51 -30.14 -6.25
N GLY A 172 4.46 -30.53 -4.98
CA GLY A 172 5.59 -30.57 -4.07
C GLY A 172 5.52 -29.55 -2.92
N GLY A 173 5.89 -30.01 -1.72
CA GLY A 173 5.74 -29.24 -0.48
C GLY A 173 4.24 -28.99 -0.17
N ASN A 174 3.91 -27.75 0.17
CA ASN A 174 2.54 -27.31 0.42
C ASN A 174 1.86 -26.68 -0.82
N ARG A 175 2.34 -26.97 -2.03
CA ARG A 175 1.86 -26.36 -3.28
C ARG A 175 0.90 -27.25 -4.02
N GLN A 176 -0.18 -26.66 -4.52
CA GLN A 176 -1.20 -27.32 -5.31
C GLN A 176 -1.50 -26.54 -6.61
N GLY A 177 -1.75 -27.28 -7.67
CA GLY A 177 -2.18 -26.75 -8.95
C GLY A 177 -1.06 -26.34 -9.90
N LEU A 178 -1.40 -26.35 -11.17
CA LEU A 178 -0.52 -26.02 -12.29
C LEU A 178 -0.02 -24.58 -12.23
N ALA A 179 -0.90 -23.63 -11.92
CA ALA A 179 -0.54 -22.21 -11.89
C ALA A 179 0.60 -21.92 -10.89
N VAL A 180 0.48 -22.44 -9.67
CA VAL A 180 1.50 -22.29 -8.65
C VAL A 180 2.79 -22.99 -9.06
N ALA A 181 2.71 -24.19 -9.65
CA ALA A 181 3.89 -24.89 -10.13
C ALA A 181 4.63 -24.11 -11.22
N ALA A 182 3.92 -23.58 -12.22
CA ALA A 182 4.49 -22.77 -13.28
C ALA A 182 5.21 -21.53 -12.74
N GLN A 183 4.58 -20.86 -11.79
CA GLN A 183 5.14 -19.66 -11.18
C GLN A 183 6.36 -19.95 -10.29
N ARG A 184 6.30 -21.02 -9.47
CA ARG A 184 7.38 -21.36 -8.53
C ARG A 184 8.59 -22.01 -9.19
N TYR A 185 8.38 -22.84 -10.22
CA TYR A 185 9.47 -23.54 -10.88
C TYR A 185 10.07 -22.79 -12.07
N TYR A 186 9.29 -21.88 -12.70
CA TYR A 186 9.72 -21.20 -13.94
C TYR A 186 9.49 -19.70 -13.95
N GLY A 187 8.75 -19.13 -12.99
CA GLY A 187 8.41 -17.69 -12.97
C GLY A 187 7.47 -17.29 -14.11
N LYS A 188 6.66 -18.24 -14.62
CA LYS A 188 5.80 -18.05 -15.80
C LYS A 188 4.33 -18.27 -15.45
N ASN A 189 3.46 -17.67 -16.27
CA ASN A 189 2.06 -18.08 -16.34
C ASN A 189 1.98 -19.48 -16.97
N ALA A 190 1.07 -20.33 -16.49
CA ALA A 190 0.87 -21.69 -17.00
C ALA A 190 0.65 -21.75 -18.52
N ARG A 191 -0.03 -20.76 -19.08
CA ARG A 191 -0.28 -20.60 -20.53
C ARG A 191 1.02 -20.58 -21.36
N HIS A 192 2.12 -20.12 -20.80
CA HIS A 192 3.40 -19.96 -21.49
C HIS A 192 4.43 -21.06 -21.19
N LEU A 193 3.99 -22.16 -20.59
CA LEU A 193 4.86 -23.31 -20.37
C LEU A 193 5.22 -23.98 -21.72
N SER A 194 6.50 -24.29 -21.90
CA SER A 194 6.93 -25.17 -22.98
C SER A 194 6.49 -26.63 -22.76
N ALA A 195 6.52 -27.46 -23.77
CA ALA A 195 6.23 -28.88 -23.64
C ALA A 195 7.12 -29.56 -22.59
N GLY A 196 8.41 -29.18 -22.52
CA GLY A 196 9.35 -29.70 -21.54
C GLY A 196 9.03 -29.27 -20.11
N GLU A 197 8.69 -28.00 -19.90
CA GLU A 197 8.31 -27.44 -18.60
C GLU A 197 7.00 -28.08 -18.10
N ALA A 198 5.99 -28.19 -18.97
CA ALA A 198 4.73 -28.86 -18.67
C ALA A 198 4.95 -30.34 -18.34
N ALA A 199 5.81 -31.05 -19.09
CA ALA A 199 6.14 -32.45 -18.83
C ALA A 199 6.82 -32.66 -17.46
N LEU A 200 7.68 -31.75 -17.01
CA LEU A 200 8.27 -31.80 -15.67
C LEU A 200 7.17 -31.66 -14.61
N ILE A 201 6.35 -30.60 -14.67
CA ILE A 201 5.30 -30.35 -13.69
C ILE A 201 4.30 -31.52 -13.66
N MET A 202 3.85 -32.00 -14.82
CA MET A 202 2.89 -33.11 -14.94
C MET A 202 3.49 -34.45 -14.54
N GLY A 203 4.80 -34.56 -14.41
CA GLY A 203 5.48 -35.69 -13.83
C GLY A 203 5.42 -35.77 -12.28
N LEU A 204 5.24 -34.65 -11.60
CA LEU A 204 5.31 -34.55 -10.13
C LEU A 204 4.18 -35.27 -9.38
N PRO A 205 2.90 -35.25 -9.83
CA PRO A 205 1.75 -35.76 -9.05
C PRO A 205 1.87 -37.23 -8.67
N GLN A 206 2.58 -38.05 -9.44
CA GLN A 206 2.81 -39.45 -9.13
C GLN A 206 3.50 -39.66 -7.77
N SER A 207 4.50 -38.82 -7.43
CA SER A 207 5.21 -38.84 -6.16
C SER A 207 5.94 -37.50 -5.94
N PRO A 208 5.23 -36.45 -5.47
CA PRO A 208 5.77 -35.09 -5.41
C PRO A 208 7.03 -34.94 -4.56
N ALA A 209 7.12 -35.70 -3.47
CA ALA A 209 8.32 -35.70 -2.63
C ALA A 209 9.53 -36.34 -3.30
N ARG A 210 9.32 -37.43 -4.05
CA ARG A 210 10.37 -38.19 -4.74
C ARG A 210 10.91 -37.45 -5.95
N TYR A 211 10.04 -36.75 -6.68
CA TYR A 211 10.36 -36.02 -7.91
C TYR A 211 10.51 -34.51 -7.70
N SER A 212 10.66 -34.07 -6.44
CA SER A 212 10.85 -32.64 -6.15
C SER A 212 12.10 -32.09 -6.88
N PRO A 213 11.95 -31.12 -7.80
CA PRO A 213 13.07 -30.63 -8.59
C PRO A 213 14.17 -29.99 -7.73
N ASN A 214 13.80 -29.40 -6.60
CA ASN A 214 14.76 -28.75 -5.68
C ASN A 214 15.56 -29.75 -4.83
N ARG A 215 14.97 -30.92 -4.51
CA ARG A 215 15.62 -31.92 -3.65
C ARG A 215 16.24 -33.05 -4.45
N HIS A 216 15.66 -33.37 -5.59
CA HIS A 216 16.03 -34.53 -6.40
C HIS A 216 15.98 -34.18 -7.90
N PRO A 217 16.82 -33.23 -8.40
CA PRO A 217 16.76 -32.74 -9.78
C PRO A 217 16.92 -33.85 -10.81
N GLU A 218 17.81 -34.82 -10.62
CA GLU A 218 18.03 -35.93 -11.53
C GLU A 218 16.79 -36.85 -11.65
N ARG A 219 16.10 -37.09 -10.54
CA ARG A 219 14.87 -37.91 -10.55
C ARG A 219 13.71 -37.17 -11.23
N ALA A 220 13.63 -35.85 -11.02
CA ALA A 220 12.67 -34.98 -11.70
C ALA A 220 12.89 -35.01 -13.20
N GLU A 221 14.15 -34.90 -13.64
CA GLU A 221 14.51 -34.94 -15.07
C GLU A 221 14.25 -36.33 -15.70
N GLY A 222 14.56 -37.41 -14.99
CA GLY A 222 14.22 -38.76 -15.45
C GLY A 222 12.70 -38.96 -15.57
N ARG A 223 11.91 -38.35 -14.68
CA ARG A 223 10.45 -38.40 -14.77
C ARG A 223 9.92 -37.53 -15.92
N ARG A 224 10.47 -36.32 -16.11
CA ARG A 224 10.20 -35.45 -17.28
C ARG A 224 10.43 -36.18 -18.59
N THR A 225 11.56 -36.84 -18.76
CA THR A 225 11.89 -37.65 -19.93
C THR A 225 10.85 -38.76 -20.16
N THR A 226 10.36 -39.38 -19.09
CA THR A 226 9.32 -40.40 -19.17
C THR A 226 7.98 -39.79 -19.71
N VAL A 227 7.61 -38.59 -19.25
CA VAL A 227 6.40 -37.89 -19.72
C VAL A 227 6.54 -37.52 -21.19
N LEU A 228 7.66 -36.90 -21.59
CA LEU A 228 7.95 -36.52 -22.98
C LEU A 228 7.91 -37.73 -23.93
N ARG A 229 8.48 -38.86 -23.53
CA ARG A 229 8.45 -40.10 -24.29
C ARG A 229 7.00 -40.57 -24.48
N ARG A 230 6.16 -40.51 -23.44
CA ARG A 230 4.74 -40.87 -23.53
C ARG A 230 3.97 -39.93 -24.47
N MET A 231 4.19 -38.61 -24.36
CA MET A 231 3.61 -37.63 -25.28
C MET A 231 3.98 -37.90 -26.74
N LYS A 232 5.20 -38.36 -26.99
CA LYS A 232 5.64 -38.76 -28.34
C LYS A 232 4.97 -40.05 -28.78
N GLU A 233 4.90 -41.08 -27.97
CA GLU A 233 4.21 -42.34 -28.25
C GLU A 233 2.71 -42.15 -28.58
N GLU A 234 2.05 -41.17 -27.95
CA GLU A 234 0.65 -40.79 -28.23
C GLU A 234 0.48 -39.80 -29.37
N GLY A 235 1.57 -39.39 -30.04
CA GLY A 235 1.54 -38.46 -31.19
C GLY A 235 1.25 -37.00 -30.81
N VAL A 236 1.32 -36.65 -29.54
CA VAL A 236 1.15 -35.27 -29.03
C VAL A 236 2.39 -34.42 -29.38
N LEU A 237 3.58 -35.00 -29.31
CA LEU A 237 4.84 -34.39 -29.73
C LEU A 237 5.35 -35.01 -31.02
N ARG A 238 5.72 -34.18 -32.00
CA ARG A 238 6.37 -34.62 -33.22
C ARG A 238 7.89 -34.75 -33.06
N GLU A 239 8.49 -33.79 -32.37
CA GLU A 239 9.94 -33.73 -32.10
C GLU A 239 10.20 -33.55 -30.62
N ALA A 240 11.39 -33.98 -30.15
CA ALA A 240 11.80 -33.70 -28.79
C ALA A 240 11.96 -32.19 -28.60
N PRO A 241 11.37 -31.57 -27.58
CA PRO A 241 11.55 -30.14 -27.31
C PRO A 241 13.02 -29.85 -27.07
N LEU A 242 13.48 -28.67 -27.54
CA LEU A 242 14.78 -28.14 -27.18
C LEU A 242 14.89 -28.05 -25.65
N LEU A 243 16.10 -28.29 -25.13
CA LEU A 243 16.38 -28.17 -23.69
C LEU A 243 15.99 -26.75 -23.22
N ASP A 244 15.04 -26.67 -22.33
CA ASP A 244 14.63 -25.43 -21.72
C ASP A 244 15.59 -25.05 -20.57
N ASN A 245 15.49 -23.83 -20.09
CA ASN A 245 16.43 -23.19 -19.12
C ASN A 245 16.42 -23.79 -17.70
N GLY A 246 16.03 -25.04 -17.53
CA GLY A 246 16.00 -25.69 -16.22
C GLY A 246 15.04 -25.04 -15.22
N VAL A 247 14.93 -25.65 -14.04
CA VAL A 247 14.08 -25.12 -12.97
C VAL A 247 14.74 -23.91 -12.33
N ARG A 248 14.05 -22.76 -12.34
CA ARG A 248 14.44 -21.55 -11.65
C ARG A 248 13.46 -21.29 -10.50
N TRP A 249 13.87 -21.61 -9.29
CA TRP A 249 13.02 -21.36 -8.14
C TRP A 249 12.69 -19.88 -7.95
N VAL A 250 11.41 -19.55 -7.91
CA VAL A 250 10.91 -18.18 -7.72
C VAL A 250 10.14 -18.12 -6.40
N SER A 251 10.62 -17.28 -5.48
CA SER A 251 9.90 -16.99 -4.23
C SER A 251 8.61 -16.21 -4.50
N PRO A 252 7.59 -16.36 -3.63
CA PRO A 252 6.42 -15.47 -3.71
C PRO A 252 6.85 -14.01 -3.62
N PRO A 253 6.18 -13.11 -4.33
CA PRO A 253 6.45 -11.69 -4.17
C PRO A 253 6.10 -11.22 -2.75
N SER A 254 6.90 -10.30 -2.24
CA SER A 254 6.68 -9.60 -0.97
C SER A 254 6.97 -8.12 -1.20
N ARG A 255 6.03 -7.45 -1.88
CA ARG A 255 6.13 -6.03 -2.22
C ARG A 255 5.29 -5.22 -1.24
N ALA A 256 5.71 -3.98 -0.96
CA ALA A 256 5.03 -3.08 -0.02
C ALA A 256 4.56 -3.84 1.25
N PRO A 257 5.47 -4.47 2.03
CA PRO A 257 5.10 -5.49 3.01
C PRO A 257 4.19 -4.96 4.12
N HIS A 258 4.39 -3.73 4.61
CA HIS A 258 3.53 -3.12 5.63
C HIS A 258 2.13 -2.82 5.09
N PHE A 259 2.02 -2.25 3.89
CA PHE A 259 0.74 -2.03 3.24
C PHE A 259 0.00 -3.35 2.98
N SER A 260 0.72 -4.34 2.43
CA SER A 260 0.15 -5.66 2.19
C SER A 260 -0.38 -6.30 3.48
N GLU A 261 0.37 -6.21 4.58
CA GLU A 261 -0.07 -6.73 5.88
C GLU A 261 -1.29 -5.95 6.42
N TRP A 262 -1.30 -4.62 6.28
CA TRP A 262 -2.41 -3.76 6.66
C TRP A 262 -3.72 -4.14 5.93
N ILE A 263 -3.65 -4.47 4.63
CA ILE A 263 -4.79 -4.97 3.85
C ILE A 263 -5.18 -6.38 4.30
N LEU A 264 -4.23 -7.31 4.37
CA LEU A 264 -4.49 -8.71 4.71
C LEU A 264 -5.15 -8.89 6.08
N GLN A 265 -4.82 -8.05 7.05
CA GLN A 265 -5.46 -8.08 8.37
C GLN A 265 -6.96 -7.76 8.33
N ARG A 266 -7.40 -6.95 7.35
CA ARG A 266 -8.80 -6.52 7.17
C ARG A 266 -9.61 -7.48 6.31
N HIS A 267 -8.94 -8.27 5.46
CA HIS A 267 -9.54 -9.18 4.49
C HIS A 267 -9.24 -10.66 4.81
N ARG A 268 -9.04 -10.99 6.10
CA ARG A 268 -8.80 -12.37 6.54
C ARG A 268 -9.99 -13.27 6.21
N GLY A 269 -9.71 -14.38 5.54
CA GLY A 269 -10.71 -15.37 5.14
C GLY A 269 -11.28 -15.18 3.73
N GLU A 270 -10.97 -14.09 3.06
CA GLU A 270 -11.26 -13.91 1.65
C GLU A 270 -10.33 -14.76 0.77
N ARG A 271 -10.74 -14.99 -0.47
CA ARG A 271 -10.02 -15.80 -1.47
C ARG A 271 -10.08 -15.10 -2.82
N GLY A 272 -9.19 -15.52 -3.73
CA GLY A 272 -9.14 -14.95 -5.08
C GLY A 272 -8.27 -13.71 -5.17
N GLU A 273 -8.64 -12.75 -6.00
CA GLU A 273 -7.89 -11.55 -6.28
C GLU A 273 -8.52 -10.35 -5.56
N LEU A 274 -7.69 -9.58 -4.89
CA LEU A 274 -8.07 -8.31 -4.28
C LEU A 274 -7.20 -7.20 -4.89
N ARG A 275 -7.83 -6.33 -5.69
CA ARG A 275 -7.17 -5.18 -6.30
C ARG A 275 -7.04 -4.06 -5.28
N THR A 276 -5.81 -3.66 -5.04
CA THR A 276 -5.49 -2.55 -4.15
C THR A 276 -5.33 -1.25 -4.93
N THR A 277 -5.34 -0.14 -4.21
CA THR A 277 -5.13 1.20 -4.79
C THR A 277 -3.66 1.56 -4.96
N LEU A 278 -2.71 0.67 -4.60
CA LEU A 278 -1.27 0.92 -4.64
C LEU A 278 -0.79 1.08 -6.07
N ASP A 279 -0.08 2.18 -6.33
CA ASP A 279 0.58 2.46 -7.60
C ASP A 279 2.04 1.98 -7.55
N PRO A 280 2.47 1.03 -8.40
CA PRO A 280 3.82 0.50 -8.33
C PRO A 280 4.90 1.52 -8.71
N GLY A 281 4.57 2.57 -9.48
CA GLY A 281 5.49 3.67 -9.81
C GLY A 281 5.75 4.56 -8.60
N VAL A 282 4.68 5.04 -7.96
CA VAL A 282 4.74 5.87 -6.76
C VAL A 282 5.36 5.09 -5.58
N GLN A 283 5.05 3.79 -5.46
CA GLN A 283 5.65 2.94 -4.44
C GLN A 283 7.18 2.84 -4.60
N ARG A 284 7.66 2.59 -5.82
CA ARG A 284 9.11 2.53 -6.10
C ARG A 284 9.80 3.87 -5.80
N LEU A 285 9.15 5.00 -6.09
CA LEU A 285 9.64 6.32 -5.73
C LEU A 285 9.85 6.43 -4.21
N LEU A 286 8.83 6.11 -3.41
CA LEU A 286 8.93 6.18 -1.95
C LEU A 286 10.01 5.25 -1.38
N GLU A 287 10.10 4.03 -1.88
CA GLU A 287 11.13 3.06 -1.47
C GLU A 287 12.55 3.57 -1.84
N SER A 288 12.70 4.20 -2.99
CA SER A 288 13.97 4.81 -3.42
C SER A 288 14.37 5.97 -2.51
N VAL A 289 13.45 6.89 -2.25
CA VAL A 289 13.66 8.05 -1.35
C VAL A 289 14.00 7.56 0.07
N ALA A 290 13.25 6.62 0.62
CA ALA A 290 13.52 6.01 1.91
C ALA A 290 14.92 5.34 1.95
N GLY A 291 15.26 4.58 0.90
CA GLY A 291 16.56 3.91 0.79
C GLY A 291 17.74 4.86 0.69
N GLN A 292 17.58 6.00 0.03
CA GLN A 292 18.60 7.06 -0.03
C GLN A 292 18.73 7.77 1.32
N ALA A 293 17.61 8.13 1.95
CA ALA A 293 17.59 8.78 3.25
C ALA A 293 18.24 7.92 4.34
N ARG A 294 17.99 6.60 4.36
CA ARG A 294 18.64 5.67 5.32
C ARG A 294 20.17 5.76 5.29
N ARG A 295 20.78 6.05 4.13
CA ARG A 295 22.23 6.15 3.95
C ARG A 295 22.77 7.57 4.16
N ASN A 296 21.90 8.56 4.29
CA ASN A 296 22.30 9.96 4.41
C ASN A 296 22.72 10.30 5.85
N PRO A 297 23.95 10.79 6.09
CA PRO A 297 24.43 11.16 7.42
C PRO A 297 23.56 12.21 8.15
N ARG A 298 22.78 12.98 7.41
CA ARG A 298 21.81 13.94 7.97
C ARG A 298 20.82 13.29 8.92
N TYR A 299 20.45 12.04 8.64
CA TYR A 299 19.47 11.29 9.40
C TYR A 299 20.10 10.31 10.42
N ALA A 300 21.37 10.55 10.78
CA ALA A 300 22.06 9.75 11.79
C ALA A 300 21.29 9.76 13.13
N GLY A 301 21.10 8.57 13.72
CA GLY A 301 20.34 8.40 14.97
C GLY A 301 18.83 8.19 14.79
N VAL A 302 18.29 8.32 13.56
CA VAL A 302 16.93 7.95 13.19
C VAL A 302 16.93 6.49 12.73
N ASP A 303 16.13 5.63 13.37
CA ASP A 303 16.02 4.20 13.03
C ASP A 303 14.65 3.83 12.45
N GLY A 304 13.71 4.80 12.35
CA GLY A 304 12.37 4.61 11.81
C GLY A 304 11.91 5.71 10.85
N VAL A 305 11.14 5.30 9.84
CA VAL A 305 10.47 6.18 8.88
C VAL A 305 9.06 5.68 8.61
N GLY A 306 8.13 6.60 8.39
CA GLY A 306 6.81 6.33 7.84
C GLY A 306 6.56 7.28 6.67
N LEU A 307 6.22 6.75 5.49
CA LEU A 307 5.87 7.54 4.31
C LEU A 307 4.55 7.01 3.74
N VAL A 308 3.65 7.92 3.41
CA VAL A 308 2.40 7.57 2.74
C VAL A 308 2.01 8.65 1.74
N VAL A 309 1.54 8.23 0.57
CA VAL A 309 0.97 9.09 -0.47
C VAL A 309 -0.47 8.66 -0.71
N MET A 310 -1.37 9.61 -0.64
CA MET A 310 -2.80 9.44 -0.86
C MET A 310 -3.29 10.41 -1.95
N ASP A 311 -4.15 9.93 -2.83
CA ASP A 311 -4.90 10.75 -3.78
C ASP A 311 -5.91 11.60 -2.99
N ALA A 312 -5.78 12.92 -3.05
CA ALA A 312 -6.57 13.85 -2.27
C ALA A 312 -8.06 13.83 -2.64
N ARG A 313 -8.40 13.45 -3.87
CA ARG A 313 -9.77 13.49 -4.43
C ARG A 313 -10.60 12.29 -4.03
N ASN A 314 -9.97 11.11 -3.89
CA ASN A 314 -10.69 9.85 -3.71
C ASN A 314 -10.18 8.99 -2.56
N GLY A 315 -9.16 9.43 -1.82
CA GLY A 315 -8.62 8.73 -0.67
C GLY A 315 -7.79 7.47 -1.00
N ALA A 316 -7.53 7.19 -2.29
CA ALA A 316 -6.75 6.03 -2.68
C ALA A 316 -5.30 6.14 -2.20
N ILE A 317 -4.85 5.18 -1.42
CA ILE A 317 -3.45 5.07 -0.99
C ILE A 317 -2.65 4.59 -2.20
N ARG A 318 -1.74 5.44 -2.69
CA ARG A 318 -0.90 5.16 -3.85
C ARG A 318 0.46 4.59 -3.50
N ALA A 319 0.99 4.92 -2.32
CA ALA A 319 2.25 4.37 -1.85
C ALA A 319 2.34 4.37 -0.32
N TRP A 320 3.14 3.43 0.23
CA TRP A 320 3.26 3.20 1.66
C TRP A 320 4.60 2.59 2.02
N VAL A 321 5.38 3.28 2.84
CA VAL A 321 6.61 2.76 3.45
C VAL A 321 6.47 2.86 4.96
N GLY A 322 6.36 1.73 5.65
CA GLY A 322 6.16 1.66 7.11
C GLY A 322 7.44 1.61 7.93
N GLY A 323 8.60 1.46 7.30
CA GLY A 323 9.90 1.38 7.98
C GLY A 323 11.06 1.34 7.01
N TRP A 324 12.29 1.52 7.52
CA TRP A 324 13.52 1.45 6.71
C TRP A 324 13.82 0.07 6.14
N ASP A 325 13.53 -0.96 6.91
CA ASP A 325 13.92 -2.35 6.64
C ASP A 325 12.85 -3.31 7.18
N PRO A 326 11.92 -3.75 6.31
CA PRO A 326 10.88 -4.68 6.71
C PRO A 326 11.38 -6.05 7.19
N GLU A 327 12.63 -6.40 6.87
CA GLU A 327 13.26 -7.68 7.25
C GLU A 327 14.08 -7.56 8.54
N HIS A 328 14.18 -6.37 9.14
CA HIS A 328 14.91 -6.18 10.40
C HIS A 328 14.32 -7.06 11.51
N PRO A 329 15.15 -7.89 12.22
CA PRO A 329 14.64 -8.90 13.14
C PRO A 329 13.86 -8.36 14.34
N GLU A 330 14.16 -7.15 14.80
CA GLU A 330 13.50 -6.55 15.98
C GLU A 330 12.37 -5.59 15.62
N HIS A 331 12.51 -4.81 14.54
CA HIS A 331 11.57 -3.71 14.22
C HIS A 331 10.93 -3.81 12.86
N GLY A 332 11.36 -4.72 12.00
CA GLY A 332 10.92 -4.79 10.60
C GLY A 332 9.42 -4.93 10.42
N GLN A 333 8.73 -5.51 11.39
CA GLN A 333 7.27 -5.69 11.36
C GLN A 333 6.49 -4.48 11.91
N VAL A 334 7.17 -3.45 12.44
CA VAL A 334 6.52 -2.26 12.98
C VAL A 334 6.22 -1.29 11.86
N ASP A 335 4.93 -1.03 11.64
CA ASP A 335 4.45 -0.09 10.62
C ASP A 335 4.24 1.29 11.20
N MET A 336 5.12 2.23 10.86
CA MET A 336 5.07 3.60 11.37
C MET A 336 3.99 4.48 10.72
N VAL A 337 3.35 4.01 9.65
CA VAL A 337 2.20 4.72 9.08
C VAL A 337 0.95 4.54 9.95
N THR A 338 0.81 3.39 10.58
CA THR A 338 -0.31 3.08 11.48
C THR A 338 0.02 3.26 12.96
N ARG A 339 1.30 3.26 13.32
CA ARG A 339 1.74 3.42 14.71
C ARG A 339 1.42 4.82 15.23
N ARG A 340 0.77 4.88 16.38
CA ARG A 340 0.39 6.16 17.01
C ARG A 340 1.60 6.79 17.71
N ARG A 341 1.76 8.11 17.51
CA ARG A 341 2.83 8.94 18.08
C ARG A 341 2.32 10.33 18.38
N ALA A 342 3.04 11.10 19.19
CA ALA A 342 2.67 12.46 19.54
C ALA A 342 2.74 13.40 18.31
N PRO A 343 1.63 14.05 17.91
CA PRO A 343 1.55 14.81 16.66
C PRO A 343 2.32 16.14 16.69
N GLY A 344 2.62 16.66 17.87
CA GLY A 344 3.22 17.99 17.99
C GLY A 344 2.37 19.07 17.33
N SER A 345 3.00 19.98 16.62
CA SER A 345 2.35 21.12 15.96
C SER A 345 1.52 20.78 14.71
N THR A 346 1.37 19.50 14.32
CA THR A 346 0.53 19.13 13.16
C THR A 346 -0.96 19.37 13.39
N LEU A 347 -1.40 19.55 14.64
CA LEU A 347 -2.80 19.84 14.96
C LEU A 347 -3.18 21.32 14.85
N LYS A 348 -2.21 22.23 14.77
CA LYS A 348 -2.48 23.69 14.72
C LYS A 348 -3.38 24.13 13.56
N PRO A 349 -3.20 23.67 12.32
CA PRO A 349 -4.06 24.08 11.20
C PRO A 349 -5.54 23.88 11.47
N PHE A 350 -5.92 22.78 12.13
CA PHE A 350 -7.31 22.46 12.45
C PHE A 350 -7.92 23.45 13.47
N ALA A 351 -7.13 23.88 14.46
CA ALA A 351 -7.59 24.91 15.41
C ALA A 351 -7.77 26.27 14.73
N TYR A 352 -6.86 26.66 13.82
CA TYR A 352 -6.96 27.88 13.05
C TYR A 352 -8.16 27.82 12.10
N ALA A 353 -8.34 26.70 11.39
CA ALA A 353 -9.48 26.50 10.51
C ALA A 353 -10.82 26.60 11.26
N LEU A 354 -10.95 25.96 12.43
CA LEU A 354 -12.15 26.07 13.27
C LEU A 354 -12.40 27.52 13.73
N ALA A 355 -11.35 28.27 14.07
CA ALA A 355 -11.46 29.67 14.45
C ALA A 355 -11.90 30.57 13.27
N MET A 356 -11.42 30.28 12.07
CA MET A 356 -11.84 30.94 10.82
C MET A 356 -13.30 30.58 10.46
N GLN A 357 -13.67 29.31 10.58
CA GLN A 357 -15.04 28.84 10.38
C GLN A 357 -16.04 29.49 11.36
N ARG A 358 -15.60 29.83 12.56
CA ARG A 358 -16.39 30.59 13.55
C ARG A 358 -16.39 32.11 13.29
N GLY A 359 -15.73 32.59 12.25
CA GLY A 359 -15.77 33.98 11.77
C GLY A 359 -14.90 34.98 12.53
N TRP A 360 -14.18 34.58 13.58
CA TRP A 360 -13.42 35.53 14.39
C TRP A 360 -11.90 35.53 14.15
N LEU A 361 -11.42 34.75 13.19
CA LEU A 361 -10.02 34.71 12.76
C LEU A 361 -9.93 34.86 11.26
N THR A 362 -9.00 35.71 10.79
CA THR A 362 -8.60 35.81 9.38
C THR A 362 -7.10 35.61 9.27
N PRO A 363 -6.54 35.37 8.08
CA PRO A 363 -5.08 35.25 7.88
C PRO A 363 -4.29 36.43 8.44
N ASP A 364 -4.86 37.66 8.40
CA ASP A 364 -4.23 38.90 8.85
C ASP A 364 -4.54 39.25 10.30
N SER A 365 -5.40 38.52 10.99
CA SER A 365 -5.72 38.77 12.40
C SER A 365 -4.47 38.73 13.26
N LEU A 366 -4.30 39.73 14.15
CA LEU A 366 -3.17 39.77 15.07
C LEU A 366 -3.41 38.86 16.28
N LEU A 367 -2.44 38.05 16.57
CA LEU A 367 -2.37 37.15 17.74
C LEU A 367 -1.21 37.58 18.64
N ASP A 368 -1.35 37.38 19.95
CA ASP A 368 -0.34 37.73 20.94
C ASP A 368 0.70 36.60 21.11
N ASP A 369 1.96 36.90 20.76
CA ASP A 369 3.09 35.95 20.91
C ASP A 369 3.94 36.27 22.15
N ARG A 370 3.39 36.93 23.19
CA ARG A 370 4.09 37.15 24.43
C ARG A 370 3.92 36.01 25.43
N PRO A 371 4.95 35.72 26.26
CA PRO A 371 4.86 34.74 27.32
C PRO A 371 3.69 35.02 28.26
N ARG A 372 2.85 34.01 28.44
CA ARG A 372 1.70 34.07 29.37
C ARG A 372 1.67 32.81 30.22
N ALA A 373 1.40 32.95 31.50
CA ALA A 373 1.17 31.82 32.38
C ALA A 373 -0.32 31.44 32.36
N TYR A 374 -0.61 30.16 32.22
CA TYR A 374 -1.95 29.57 32.34
C TYR A 374 -1.98 28.65 33.58
N ARG A 375 -2.30 29.22 34.74
CA ARG A 375 -2.12 28.56 36.04
C ARG A 375 -0.64 28.14 36.23
N ASP A 376 -0.38 26.84 36.34
CA ASP A 376 0.96 26.27 36.50
C ASP A 376 1.67 25.98 35.20
N TYR A 377 0.98 26.15 34.04
CA TYR A 377 1.52 25.93 32.71
C TYR A 377 2.14 27.20 32.13
N ARG A 378 3.45 27.18 31.88
CA ARG A 378 4.23 28.30 31.31
C ARG A 378 4.80 27.91 29.96
N PRO A 379 4.00 27.95 28.88
CA PRO A 379 4.45 27.59 27.55
C PRO A 379 5.50 28.57 27.00
N ARG A 380 6.29 28.05 26.07
CA ARG A 380 7.29 28.85 25.32
C ARG A 380 7.26 28.44 23.85
N ASN A 381 7.71 29.33 22.96
CA ASN A 381 8.05 28.96 21.59
C ASN A 381 9.29 28.05 21.59
N MET A 382 9.51 27.31 20.51
CA MET A 382 10.61 26.34 20.41
C MET A 382 11.97 27.05 20.45
N ASP A 383 12.08 28.24 19.82
CA ASP A 383 13.26 29.10 19.81
C ASP A 383 13.43 29.93 21.10
N ARG A 384 12.46 29.85 22.03
CA ARG A 384 12.38 30.62 23.28
C ARG A 384 12.31 32.15 23.06
N GLN A 385 11.96 32.59 21.85
CA GLN A 385 11.78 34.00 21.49
C GLN A 385 10.30 34.32 21.37
N TRP A 386 9.97 35.62 21.33
CA TRP A 386 8.60 36.13 21.12
C TRP A 386 8.65 37.46 20.41
N ASP A 387 7.65 37.72 19.58
CA ASP A 387 7.59 38.91 18.72
C ASP A 387 6.49 39.92 19.11
N GLY A 388 5.71 39.64 20.15
CA GLY A 388 4.58 40.50 20.53
C GLY A 388 3.35 40.20 19.66
N ALA A 389 2.92 41.18 18.86
CA ALA A 389 1.79 40.96 17.92
C ALA A 389 2.29 40.33 16.62
N VAL A 390 1.68 39.23 16.20
CA VAL A 390 2.01 38.50 14.96
C VAL A 390 0.71 38.21 14.19
N SER A 391 0.76 38.20 12.84
CA SER A 391 -0.36 37.77 12.04
C SER A 391 -0.66 36.29 12.26
N ALA A 392 -1.91 35.86 12.08
CA ALA A 392 -2.30 34.46 12.13
C ALA A 392 -1.50 33.64 11.09
N THR A 393 -1.23 34.22 9.91
CA THR A 393 -0.38 33.62 8.88
C THR A 393 1.03 33.35 9.42
N ASP A 394 1.71 34.37 9.93
CA ASP A 394 3.09 34.21 10.43
C ASP A 394 3.15 33.24 11.60
N ALA A 395 2.18 33.31 12.51
CA ALA A 395 2.08 32.42 13.65
C ALA A 395 1.94 30.94 13.23
N LEU A 396 1.14 30.65 12.21
CA LEU A 396 0.93 29.30 11.70
C LEU A 396 2.12 28.80 10.88
N VAL A 397 2.67 29.65 10.00
CA VAL A 397 3.85 29.34 9.16
C VAL A 397 5.07 29.03 10.02
N ARG A 398 5.37 29.89 10.99
CA ARG A 398 6.48 29.72 11.93
C ARG A 398 6.18 28.71 13.03
N SER A 399 4.94 28.22 13.06
CA SER A 399 4.50 27.22 14.04
C SER A 399 4.65 27.67 15.50
N LEU A 400 4.43 28.97 15.78
CA LEU A 400 4.53 29.55 17.12
C LEU A 400 3.55 28.88 18.08
N ASN A 401 3.98 28.62 19.32
CA ASN A 401 3.16 27.96 20.32
C ASN A 401 2.21 28.92 21.02
N LEU A 402 2.69 30.10 21.41
CA LEU A 402 1.92 31.05 22.20
C LEU A 402 0.66 31.54 21.49
N PRO A 403 0.72 31.95 20.19
CA PRO A 403 -0.47 32.31 19.43
C PRO A 403 -1.45 31.13 19.27
N ALA A 404 -0.93 29.90 19.03
CA ALA A 404 -1.79 28.73 18.90
C ALA A 404 -2.54 28.39 20.19
N LEU A 405 -1.91 28.56 21.34
CA LEU A 405 -2.54 28.41 22.64
C LEU A 405 -3.61 29.47 22.91
N GLU A 406 -3.40 30.70 22.43
CA GLU A 406 -4.45 31.75 22.50
C GLU A 406 -5.67 31.39 21.65
N VAL A 407 -5.46 30.87 20.44
CA VAL A 407 -6.55 30.35 19.60
C VAL A 407 -7.28 29.20 20.31
N ALA A 408 -6.56 28.22 20.85
CA ALA A 408 -7.12 27.09 21.57
C ALA A 408 -7.91 27.56 22.84
N ARG A 409 -7.38 28.54 23.56
CA ARG A 409 -8.05 29.11 24.75
C ARG A 409 -9.38 29.74 24.38
N ARG A 410 -9.44 30.45 23.25
CA ARG A 410 -10.66 31.11 22.78
C ARG A 410 -11.68 30.10 22.24
N LEU A 411 -11.24 29.03 21.61
CA LEU A 411 -12.08 27.90 21.17
C LEU A 411 -12.65 27.13 22.36
N GLY A 412 -11.85 26.90 23.39
CA GLY A 412 -12.12 25.97 24.46
C GLY A 412 -11.67 24.53 24.11
N THR A 413 -11.09 23.84 25.10
CA THR A 413 -10.58 22.46 24.90
C THR A 413 -11.65 21.45 24.51
N PRO A 414 -12.90 21.47 25.08
CA PRO A 414 -13.96 20.56 24.65
C PRO A 414 -14.31 20.69 23.17
N ASP A 415 -14.49 21.91 22.69
CA ASP A 415 -14.86 22.19 21.29
C ASP A 415 -13.75 21.81 20.33
N LEU A 416 -12.48 22.14 20.67
CA LEU A 416 -11.33 21.73 19.87
C LEU A 416 -11.18 20.20 19.82
N LEU A 417 -11.36 19.49 20.93
CA LEU A 417 -11.31 18.03 20.98
C LEU A 417 -12.43 17.40 20.15
N GLY A 418 -13.66 17.94 20.28
CA GLY A 418 -14.81 17.50 19.48
C GLY A 418 -14.54 17.67 17.98
N HIS A 419 -14.08 18.85 17.58
CA HIS A 419 -13.74 19.13 16.19
C HIS A 419 -12.64 18.25 15.63
N LEU A 420 -11.56 17.99 16.38
CA LEU A 420 -10.50 17.09 15.97
C LEU A 420 -11.01 15.66 15.75
N ARG A 421 -12.00 15.20 16.54
CA ARG A 421 -12.66 13.92 16.30
C ARG A 421 -13.51 13.90 15.04
N GLU A 422 -14.25 14.98 14.75
CA GLU A 422 -14.98 15.15 13.49
C GLU A 422 -14.06 15.11 12.28
N VAL A 423 -12.88 15.69 12.39
CA VAL A 423 -11.85 15.63 11.35
C VAL A 423 -11.25 14.22 11.19
N GLY A 424 -11.51 13.28 12.10
CA GLY A 424 -11.17 11.87 11.97
C GLY A 424 -10.04 11.38 12.88
N PHE A 425 -9.62 12.15 13.89
CA PHE A 425 -8.63 11.68 14.85
C PHE A 425 -9.26 10.78 15.92
N LEU A 426 -8.70 9.58 16.10
CA LEU A 426 -9.18 8.59 17.07
C LEU A 426 -8.49 8.78 18.42
N PHE A 427 -8.94 9.74 19.21
CA PHE A 427 -8.42 9.96 20.56
C PHE A 427 -9.14 9.07 21.58
N HIS A 428 -8.80 7.78 21.62
CA HIS A 428 -9.42 6.81 22.51
C HIS A 428 -9.26 7.20 23.99
N GLY A 429 -10.37 7.34 24.71
CA GLY A 429 -10.37 7.63 26.13
C GLY A 429 -9.91 9.06 26.52
N ALA A 430 -9.52 9.90 25.55
CA ALA A 430 -9.09 11.27 25.85
C ALA A 430 -10.28 12.13 26.31
N ARG A 431 -10.11 12.83 27.44
CA ARG A 431 -11.09 13.75 28.01
C ARG A 431 -10.53 15.17 27.99
N ALA A 432 -11.40 16.15 27.68
CA ALA A 432 -10.99 17.55 27.57
C ALA A 432 -10.37 18.10 28.86
N GLU A 433 -10.85 17.62 30.01
CA GLU A 433 -10.37 18.04 31.31
C GLU A 433 -8.90 17.64 31.56
N ASP A 434 -8.47 16.50 30.98
CA ASP A 434 -7.11 15.96 31.14
C ASP A 434 -6.10 16.59 30.19
N LEU A 435 -6.56 17.10 29.02
CA LEU A 435 -5.70 17.59 27.96
C LEU A 435 -5.32 19.08 28.09
N GLY A 436 -6.26 19.90 28.52
CA GLY A 436 -6.07 21.35 28.63
C GLY A 436 -5.68 22.01 27.31
N LEU A 437 -5.05 23.19 27.38
CA LEU A 437 -4.62 23.96 26.20
C LEU A 437 -3.50 23.27 25.39
N GLY A 438 -2.76 22.34 26.01
CA GLY A 438 -1.68 21.61 25.37
C GLY A 438 -2.12 20.77 24.17
N LEU A 439 -3.41 20.47 24.05
CA LEU A 439 -3.99 19.70 22.92
C LEU A 439 -3.59 20.29 21.56
N VAL A 440 -3.65 21.60 21.37
CA VAL A 440 -3.34 22.27 20.10
C VAL A 440 -1.90 22.07 19.62
N ILE A 441 -0.99 21.76 20.55
CA ILE A 441 0.41 21.45 20.28
C ILE A 441 0.72 19.97 20.42
N GLY A 442 -0.32 19.11 20.44
CA GLY A 442 -0.19 17.66 20.49
C GLY A 442 0.04 17.07 21.89
N GLY A 443 -0.17 17.86 22.95
CA GLY A 443 -0.02 17.38 24.33
C GLY A 443 -1.13 16.41 24.74
N GLY A 444 -0.75 15.26 25.31
CA GLY A 444 -1.67 14.27 25.85
C GLY A 444 -2.40 13.40 24.81
N VAL A 445 -2.09 13.52 23.53
CA VAL A 445 -2.72 12.74 22.46
C VAL A 445 -1.67 12.13 21.52
N GLU A 446 -2.05 11.03 20.89
CA GLU A 446 -1.27 10.38 19.84
C GLU A 446 -2.12 10.18 18.60
N VAL A 447 -1.49 10.24 17.44
CA VAL A 447 -2.11 10.03 16.11
C VAL A 447 -1.23 9.12 15.27
N SER A 448 -1.80 8.46 14.27
CA SER A 448 -1.04 7.79 13.22
C SER A 448 -0.80 8.73 12.04
N LEU A 449 0.21 8.41 11.23
CA LEU A 449 0.46 9.14 9.99
C LEU A 449 -0.73 9.02 9.03
N LEU A 450 -1.39 7.86 9.00
CA LEU A 450 -2.58 7.62 8.18
C LEU A 450 -3.75 8.52 8.59
N GLU A 451 -4.01 8.69 9.91
CA GLU A 451 -5.03 9.63 10.40
C GLU A 451 -4.70 11.07 9.99
N LEU A 452 -3.43 11.47 10.10
CA LEU A 452 -3.01 12.81 9.67
C LEU A 452 -3.25 13.04 8.18
N VAL A 453 -2.86 12.10 7.32
CA VAL A 453 -3.06 12.23 5.86
C VAL A 453 -4.55 12.28 5.52
N GLY A 454 -5.37 11.43 6.14
CA GLY A 454 -6.83 11.49 5.98
C GLY A 454 -7.42 12.84 6.43
N ALA A 455 -7.01 13.36 7.59
CA ALA A 455 -7.48 14.63 8.12
C ALA A 455 -7.08 15.83 7.24
N TYR A 456 -5.83 15.84 6.76
CA TYR A 456 -5.30 16.92 5.92
C TYR A 456 -5.91 16.98 4.52
N SER A 457 -6.58 15.92 4.04
CA SER A 457 -7.32 15.96 2.78
C SER A 457 -8.42 17.03 2.77
N ALA A 458 -8.93 17.42 3.94
CA ALA A 458 -9.87 18.52 4.07
C ALA A 458 -9.30 19.88 3.62
N PHE A 459 -7.97 20.03 3.58
CA PHE A 459 -7.33 21.26 3.09
C PHE A 459 -6.91 21.18 1.61
N ALA A 460 -6.88 19.99 1.03
CA ALA A 460 -6.42 19.79 -0.35
C ALA A 460 -7.44 20.21 -1.41
N GLY A 461 -8.73 20.27 -1.06
CA GLY A 461 -9.82 20.53 -1.98
C GLY A 461 -10.86 21.49 -1.44
N ASP A 462 -12.12 21.07 -1.51
CA ASP A 462 -13.33 21.83 -1.21
C ASP A 462 -13.71 21.88 0.29
N GLY A 463 -12.84 21.45 1.16
CA GLY A 463 -13.07 21.42 2.61
C GLY A 463 -13.60 20.11 3.16
N ALA A 464 -13.76 19.10 2.31
CA ALA A 464 -14.21 17.80 2.75
C ALA A 464 -13.04 16.86 3.05
N ARG A 465 -13.13 16.14 4.17
CA ARG A 465 -12.24 15.04 4.52
C ARG A 465 -12.54 13.82 3.68
N VAL A 466 -11.53 13.20 3.14
CA VAL A 466 -11.62 11.93 2.40
C VAL A 466 -11.01 10.81 3.22
N THR A 467 -11.77 9.72 3.42
CA THR A 467 -11.28 8.55 4.17
C THR A 467 -10.24 7.79 3.35
N PRO A 468 -9.04 7.51 3.91
CA PRO A 468 -8.02 6.71 3.24
C PRO A 468 -8.53 5.29 2.93
N ARG A 469 -8.37 4.84 1.69
CA ARG A 469 -8.75 3.50 1.23
C ARG A 469 -7.59 2.79 0.54
N GLY A 470 -7.47 1.48 0.78
CA GLY A 470 -6.40 0.66 0.22
C GLY A 470 -6.86 -0.36 -0.82
N VAL A 471 -8.17 -0.50 -1.04
CA VAL A 471 -8.78 -1.43 -2.00
C VAL A 471 -9.64 -0.64 -2.97
N GLU A 472 -9.61 -1.03 -4.26
CA GLU A 472 -10.32 -0.29 -5.32
C GLU A 472 -11.83 -0.27 -5.11
N ASP A 473 -12.42 -1.39 -4.69
CA ASP A 473 -13.87 -1.53 -4.50
C ASP A 473 -14.39 -0.94 -3.19
N THR A 474 -13.51 -0.37 -2.34
CA THR A 474 -13.94 0.32 -1.12
C THR A 474 -14.69 1.60 -1.52
N PRO A 475 -15.93 1.82 -1.03
CA PRO A 475 -16.68 3.03 -1.31
C PRO A 475 -15.91 4.30 -0.93
N LEU A 476 -16.09 5.35 -1.75
CA LEU A 476 -15.58 6.67 -1.42
C LEU A 476 -16.40 7.28 -0.29
N GLU A 477 -15.74 7.55 0.83
CA GLU A 477 -16.32 8.31 1.94
C GLU A 477 -15.73 9.71 1.97
N LYS A 478 -16.62 10.72 1.82
CA LYS A 478 -16.25 12.13 1.82
C LYS A 478 -17.16 12.89 2.77
N GLU A 479 -16.56 13.53 3.77
CA GLU A 479 -17.28 14.25 4.82
C GLU A 479 -16.96 15.74 4.77
N PRO A 480 -17.94 16.64 4.62
CA PRO A 480 -17.69 18.07 4.65
C PRO A 480 -17.30 18.51 6.06
N ILE A 481 -16.12 19.09 6.20
CA ILE A 481 -15.57 19.58 7.48
C ILE A 481 -15.54 21.11 7.51
N TYR A 482 -15.01 21.74 6.43
CA TYR A 482 -14.83 23.18 6.33
C TYR A 482 -15.54 23.74 5.09
N PRO A 483 -15.94 25.02 5.11
CA PRO A 483 -16.16 25.74 3.86
C PRO A 483 -14.90 25.74 2.98
N ALA A 484 -15.07 25.67 1.66
CA ALA A 484 -13.96 25.68 0.71
C ALA A 484 -13.03 26.91 0.91
N SER A 485 -13.59 28.05 1.27
CA SER A 485 -12.90 29.29 1.57
C SER A 485 -11.96 29.19 2.78
N VAL A 486 -12.35 28.46 3.83
CA VAL A 486 -11.49 28.21 4.99
C VAL A 486 -10.31 27.30 4.62
N SER A 487 -10.57 26.23 3.87
CA SER A 487 -9.54 25.33 3.37
C SER A 487 -8.55 26.04 2.44
N TRP A 488 -9.06 26.89 1.57
CA TRP A 488 -8.23 27.73 0.70
C TRP A 488 -7.33 28.68 1.51
N TRP A 489 -7.85 29.33 2.55
CA TRP A 489 -7.02 30.18 3.43
C TRP A 489 -5.90 29.41 4.10
N ILE A 490 -6.20 28.25 4.71
CA ILE A 490 -5.17 27.41 5.35
C ILE A 490 -4.11 26.97 4.34
N THR A 491 -4.54 26.56 3.15
CA THR A 491 -3.63 26.17 2.06
C THR A 491 -2.76 27.35 1.64
N ARG A 492 -3.36 28.52 1.41
CA ARG A 492 -2.65 29.75 1.02
C ARG A 492 -1.62 30.19 2.06
N MET A 493 -1.98 30.14 3.34
CA MET A 493 -1.05 30.44 4.44
C MET A 493 0.15 29.50 4.47
N LEU A 494 -0.07 28.20 4.16
CA LEU A 494 0.95 27.15 4.28
C LEU A 494 1.70 26.84 2.98
N SER A 495 1.43 27.55 1.88
CA SER A 495 2.09 27.40 0.57
C SER A 495 2.95 28.60 0.16
N GLY A 496 3.27 29.52 1.09
CA GLY A 496 4.05 30.71 0.79
C GLY A 496 5.47 30.40 0.27
N PRO A 497 6.10 31.33 -0.51
CA PRO A 497 7.38 31.09 -1.17
C PRO A 497 8.55 30.81 -0.20
N GLU A 498 8.49 31.32 1.02
CA GLU A 498 9.47 31.05 2.08
C GLU A 498 9.52 29.57 2.47
N ARG A 499 8.45 28.81 2.20
CA ARG A 499 8.38 27.40 2.51
C ARG A 499 9.15 26.54 1.51
N ASN A 500 9.30 27.01 0.27
CA ASN A 500 10.06 26.31 -0.75
C ASN A 500 11.54 26.14 -0.38
N LEU A 501 12.11 27.10 0.37
CA LEU A 501 13.48 26.98 0.88
C LEU A 501 13.64 25.85 1.90
N VAL A 502 12.62 25.60 2.73
CA VAL A 502 12.62 24.48 3.68
C VAL A 502 12.59 23.15 2.94
N LEU A 503 11.87 23.07 1.81
CA LEU A 503 11.73 21.86 1.00
C LEU A 503 12.98 21.57 0.15
N HIS A 504 13.53 22.57 -0.50
CA HIS A 504 14.53 22.38 -1.55
C HIS A 504 15.95 22.79 -1.17
N GLY A 505 16.12 23.39 0.01
CA GLY A 505 17.44 23.79 0.52
C GLY A 505 18.11 24.95 -0.20
N HIS A 506 17.61 25.36 -1.36
CA HIS A 506 18.00 26.54 -2.14
C HIS A 506 16.93 26.84 -3.19
N ALA A 507 16.77 28.09 -3.52
CA ALA A 507 15.89 28.51 -4.60
C ALA A 507 16.49 28.08 -5.95
N ALA A 508 16.06 26.97 -6.50
CA ALA A 508 16.30 26.68 -7.91
C ALA A 508 15.60 27.77 -8.75
N GLU A 509 16.29 28.31 -9.74
CA GLU A 509 15.73 29.34 -10.64
C GLU A 509 14.70 28.77 -11.61
N THR A 510 14.49 27.45 -11.62
CA THR A 510 13.61 26.72 -12.53
C THR A 510 12.55 25.95 -11.75
N GLU A 511 11.29 26.24 -12.07
CA GLU A 511 10.08 25.48 -11.73
C GLU A 511 9.97 25.08 -10.24
N GLN A 512 9.52 26.03 -9.43
CA GLN A 512 9.20 25.74 -8.03
C GLN A 512 7.88 24.99 -7.97
N VAL A 513 7.93 23.71 -7.66
CA VAL A 513 6.72 22.94 -7.33
C VAL A 513 6.22 23.44 -5.99
N ALA A 514 5.10 24.14 -6.00
CA ALA A 514 4.49 24.68 -4.80
C ALA A 514 3.72 23.57 -4.06
N ALA A 515 4.02 23.39 -2.77
CA ALA A 515 3.30 22.51 -1.88
C ALA A 515 2.88 23.25 -0.61
N ALA A 516 1.65 23.09 -0.19
CA ALA A 516 1.25 23.46 1.15
C ALA A 516 1.69 22.38 2.12
N PHE A 517 2.28 22.72 3.27
CA PHE A 517 2.68 21.71 4.25
C PHE A 517 2.76 22.25 5.67
N LYS A 518 2.62 21.34 6.64
CA LYS A 518 2.82 21.61 8.06
C LYS A 518 3.80 20.65 8.67
N THR A 519 4.76 21.18 9.41
CA THR A 519 5.70 20.41 10.22
C THR A 519 5.19 20.24 11.64
N GLY A 520 5.55 19.12 12.25
CA GLY A 520 5.36 18.83 13.67
C GLY A 520 6.64 18.31 14.31
N THR A 521 6.83 18.63 15.57
CA THR A 521 7.91 18.10 16.40
C THR A 521 7.31 17.80 17.76
N SER A 522 7.44 16.57 18.24
CA SER A 522 6.94 16.22 19.57
C SER A 522 7.89 16.67 20.66
N HIS A 523 7.39 16.74 21.88
CA HIS A 523 8.19 17.08 23.06
C HIS A 523 9.35 16.09 23.23
N GLY A 524 10.54 16.60 23.48
CA GLY A 524 11.75 15.79 23.65
C GLY A 524 12.34 15.26 22.33
N HIS A 525 11.96 15.84 21.19
CA HIS A 525 12.52 15.50 19.87
C HIS A 525 12.42 13.99 19.54
N ARG A 526 11.25 13.39 19.82
CA ARG A 526 10.99 11.96 19.58
C ARG A 526 10.44 11.70 18.19
N ASP A 527 9.61 12.65 17.71
CA ASP A 527 8.87 12.52 16.45
C ASP A 527 9.06 13.78 15.62
N ALA A 528 9.42 13.61 14.36
CA ALA A 528 9.49 14.64 13.35
C ALA A 528 8.45 14.33 12.27
N TRP A 529 7.52 15.25 12.03
CA TRP A 529 6.44 15.11 11.08
C TRP A 529 6.48 16.16 10.00
N THR A 530 6.04 15.78 8.81
CA THR A 530 5.60 16.71 7.77
C THR A 530 4.39 16.10 7.08
N VAL A 531 3.32 16.86 7.00
CA VAL A 531 2.17 16.55 6.15
C VAL A 531 2.00 17.69 5.18
N GLY A 532 1.98 17.37 3.89
CA GLY A 532 1.82 18.38 2.85
C GLY A 532 0.89 17.91 1.76
N TRP A 533 0.39 18.85 0.96
CA TRP A 533 -0.65 18.61 -0.04
C TRP A 533 -0.63 19.62 -1.19
N ASN A 534 -1.24 19.21 -2.28
CA ASN A 534 -1.79 20.05 -3.34
C ASN A 534 -3.23 19.57 -3.65
N ALA A 535 -3.83 19.94 -4.77
CA ALA A 535 -5.17 19.49 -5.14
C ALA A 535 -5.26 17.99 -5.46
N ASP A 536 -4.16 17.35 -5.82
CA ASP A 536 -4.10 15.96 -6.28
C ASP A 536 -3.65 15.00 -5.18
N TRP A 537 -2.71 15.43 -4.30
CA TRP A 537 -2.00 14.56 -3.39
C TRP A 537 -2.01 15.08 -1.95
N VAL A 538 -2.10 14.15 -1.01
CA VAL A 538 -1.73 14.36 0.40
C VAL A 538 -0.60 13.39 0.74
N ILE A 539 0.52 13.94 1.22
CA ILE A 539 1.73 13.18 1.54
C ILE A 539 2.04 13.33 3.01
N GLY A 540 2.26 12.21 3.67
CA GLY A 540 2.69 12.16 5.06
C GLY A 540 4.11 11.63 5.19
N VAL A 541 4.91 12.26 6.04
CA VAL A 541 6.27 11.85 6.42
C VAL A 541 6.40 11.88 7.93
N TRP A 542 6.83 10.76 8.51
CA TRP A 542 7.26 10.65 9.89
C TRP A 542 8.70 10.15 9.96
N MET A 543 9.49 10.67 10.88
CA MET A 543 10.84 10.20 11.21
C MET A 543 11.05 10.23 12.72
N GLY A 544 11.74 9.23 13.23
CA GLY A 544 12.03 9.13 14.66
C GLY A 544 12.72 7.82 15.02
N ARG A 545 12.68 7.49 16.30
CA ARG A 545 13.18 6.20 16.79
C ARG A 545 12.04 5.23 17.09
N MET A 546 12.27 3.96 16.75
CA MET A 546 11.30 2.89 17.03
C MET A 546 11.07 2.71 18.54
N ASP A 547 12.12 2.91 19.35
CA ASP A 547 12.06 2.82 20.82
C ASP A 547 11.48 4.06 21.53
N ASN A 548 11.01 5.06 20.77
CA ASN A 548 10.43 6.31 21.26
C ASN A 548 11.39 7.21 22.07
N ARG A 549 12.71 7.00 21.96
CA ARG A 549 13.70 7.93 22.54
C ARG A 549 13.87 9.15 21.64
N GLY A 550 14.25 10.29 22.25
CA GLY A 550 14.55 11.50 21.50
C GLY A 550 15.85 11.40 20.74
N VAL A 551 15.91 12.09 19.59
CA VAL A 551 17.13 12.29 18.80
C VAL A 551 17.51 13.77 18.86
N SER A 552 18.75 14.06 19.25
CA SER A 552 19.22 15.44 19.35
C SER A 552 19.08 16.17 18.00
N GLY A 553 18.43 17.33 18.00
CA GLY A 553 18.21 18.14 16.80
C GLY A 553 17.12 17.62 15.84
N LEU A 554 16.43 16.53 16.17
CA LEU A 554 15.33 16.02 15.35
C LEU A 554 14.15 16.99 15.38
N THR A 555 13.80 17.56 14.24
CA THR A 555 12.58 18.36 14.06
C THR A 555 11.90 18.05 12.73
N GLY A 556 10.60 18.36 12.63
CA GLY A 556 9.89 18.25 11.36
C GLY A 556 10.54 19.07 10.25
N ALA A 557 11.01 20.27 10.55
CA ALA A 557 11.64 21.16 9.56
C ALA A 557 13.01 20.67 9.07
N THR A 558 13.83 20.08 9.96
CA THR A 558 15.21 19.68 9.62
C THR A 558 15.32 18.26 9.09
N HIS A 559 14.34 17.37 9.36
CA HIS A 559 14.39 15.96 8.99
C HIS A 559 13.23 15.57 8.06
N ALA A 560 11.98 15.71 8.50
CA ALA A 560 10.83 15.23 7.73
C ALA A 560 10.51 16.14 6.51
N ALA A 561 10.67 17.47 6.60
CA ALA A 561 10.35 18.36 5.49
C ALA A 561 11.32 18.22 4.30
N PRO A 562 12.64 18.07 4.47
CA PRO A 562 13.51 17.78 3.34
C PRO A 562 13.19 16.48 2.62
N LEU A 563 12.84 15.42 3.37
CA LEU A 563 12.44 14.14 2.79
C LEU A 563 11.10 14.27 2.03
N PHE A 564 10.15 15.03 2.58
CA PHE A 564 8.91 15.39 1.89
C PHE A 564 9.22 16.16 0.59
N GLY A 565 10.18 17.10 0.60
CA GLY A 565 10.58 17.85 -0.59
C GLY A 565 11.16 16.99 -1.71
N GLU A 566 11.88 15.90 -1.37
CA GLU A 566 12.36 14.93 -2.35
C GLU A 566 11.19 14.21 -3.04
N ILE A 567 10.15 13.82 -2.29
CA ILE A 567 8.96 13.17 -2.85
C ILE A 567 8.16 14.14 -3.73
N VAL A 568 7.96 15.39 -3.27
CA VAL A 568 7.20 16.41 -3.99
C VAL A 568 7.82 16.75 -5.35
N ARG A 569 9.15 16.82 -5.41
CA ARG A 569 9.88 17.15 -6.65
C ARG A 569 9.59 16.19 -7.78
N ASP A 570 9.42 14.89 -7.44
CA ASP A 570 9.26 13.82 -8.43
C ASP A 570 7.77 13.49 -8.67
N LEU A 571 6.88 13.90 -7.74
CA LEU A 571 5.47 13.51 -7.78
C LEU A 571 4.53 14.66 -8.19
N PHE A 572 4.84 15.91 -7.79
CA PHE A 572 4.00 17.05 -8.12
C PHE A 572 4.36 17.56 -9.53
N GLU A 573 3.42 17.47 -10.42
CA GLU A 573 3.42 18.28 -11.63
C GLU A 573 3.06 19.72 -11.24
N THR A 574 3.35 20.71 -12.05
CA THR A 574 3.18 22.15 -11.82
C THR A 574 2.00 22.57 -10.92
N GLU A 575 2.03 23.78 -10.34
CA GLU A 575 1.09 24.33 -9.36
C GLU A 575 -0.38 23.89 -9.53
N SER A 576 -0.79 22.87 -8.75
CA SER A 576 -2.16 22.40 -8.68
C SER A 576 -2.74 22.72 -7.30
N PHE A 577 -3.24 23.94 -7.13
CA PHE A 577 -4.05 24.34 -5.98
C PHE A 577 -5.47 24.70 -6.44
N ALA A 578 -6.44 24.53 -5.54
CA ALA A 578 -7.81 24.98 -5.78
C ALA A 578 -7.85 26.48 -6.06
N ALA A 579 -8.70 26.89 -7.00
CA ALA A 579 -8.94 28.30 -7.30
C ALA A 579 -9.45 29.05 -6.07
N LYS A 580 -9.20 30.36 -6.00
CA LYS A 580 -9.73 31.21 -4.93
C LYS A 580 -11.26 31.19 -4.98
N PRO A 581 -11.94 30.78 -3.89
CA PRO A 581 -13.41 30.81 -3.81
C PRO A 581 -13.96 32.24 -3.90
N GLU A 582 -15.12 32.38 -4.55
CA GLU A 582 -15.78 33.68 -4.77
C GLU A 582 -16.22 34.34 -3.46
N GLU A 583 -16.48 33.56 -2.42
CA GLU A 583 -16.86 34.05 -1.08
C GLU A 583 -15.75 34.84 -0.38
N ILE A 584 -14.51 34.73 -0.85
CA ILE A 584 -13.40 35.51 -0.31
C ILE A 584 -13.37 36.87 -1.03
N ILE A 585 -13.84 37.88 -0.34
CA ILE A 585 -13.99 39.24 -0.86
C ILE A 585 -13.06 40.22 -0.12
N ALA A 586 -12.71 41.32 -0.79
CA ALA A 586 -11.99 42.41 -0.15
C ALA A 586 -12.99 43.29 0.64
N TRP A 587 -12.69 43.53 1.92
CA TRP A 587 -13.51 44.37 2.79
C TRP A 587 -12.63 45.26 3.67
N ARG A 588 -12.73 46.59 3.54
CA ARG A 588 -11.94 47.54 4.32
C ARG A 588 -10.43 47.23 4.31
N GLY A 589 -9.87 46.91 3.12
CA GLY A 589 -8.43 46.65 2.94
C GLY A 589 -7.95 45.26 3.42
N ARG A 590 -8.82 44.34 3.76
CA ARG A 590 -8.50 42.97 4.15
C ARG A 590 -9.36 41.94 3.39
N GLU A 591 -8.95 40.70 3.35
CA GLU A 591 -9.79 39.60 2.86
C GLU A 591 -10.68 39.09 3.99
N ILE A 592 -11.98 38.90 3.67
CA ILE A 592 -12.98 38.27 4.54
C ILE A 592 -13.72 37.18 3.75
N ILE A 593 -14.31 36.21 4.45
CA ILE A 593 -15.27 35.27 3.87
C ILE A 593 -16.66 35.87 4.06
N ALA A 594 -17.35 36.21 2.97
CA ALA A 594 -18.70 36.81 2.99
C ALA A 594 -19.70 35.91 3.74
N GLY A 595 -20.46 36.49 4.64
CA GLY A 595 -21.44 35.76 5.45
C GLY A 595 -20.89 34.87 6.56
N LEU A 596 -19.58 34.70 6.65
CA LEU A 596 -18.89 33.89 7.67
C LEU A 596 -18.03 34.73 8.60
N THR A 597 -17.13 35.54 8.05
CA THR A 597 -16.24 36.40 8.86
C THR A 597 -17.04 37.54 9.50
N ASP A 598 -16.89 37.79 10.79
CA ASP A 598 -17.46 38.95 11.47
C ASP A 598 -16.91 40.22 10.82
N PRO A 599 -17.77 41.03 10.17
CA PRO A 599 -17.33 42.25 9.47
C PRO A 599 -16.83 43.34 10.41
N ASP A 600 -17.17 43.27 11.69
CA ASP A 600 -16.79 44.22 12.73
C ASP A 600 -15.55 43.77 13.52
N LEU A 601 -14.88 42.66 13.11
CA LEU A 601 -13.56 42.34 13.61
C LEU A 601 -12.69 43.60 13.55
N PRO A 602 -12.02 43.97 14.68
CA PRO A 602 -11.17 45.15 14.71
C PRO A 602 -10.23 45.13 13.52
N ALA A 603 -10.13 46.30 12.81
CA ALA A 603 -9.11 46.45 11.80
C ALA A 603 -7.76 46.11 12.44
N THR A 604 -7.02 45.22 11.78
CA THR A 604 -5.71 44.85 12.24
C THR A 604 -4.90 46.16 12.34
N PRO A 605 -4.39 46.58 13.55
CA PRO A 605 -3.45 47.69 13.60
C PRO A 605 -2.33 47.37 12.62
N ALA A 606 -1.80 48.39 11.93
CA ALA A 606 -0.67 48.18 11.04
C ALA A 606 0.36 47.30 11.75
N SER A 607 0.66 46.14 11.16
CA SER A 607 1.65 45.25 11.75
C SER A 607 2.95 46.01 11.93
N PRO A 608 3.66 45.89 13.04
CA PRO A 608 4.94 46.55 13.19
C PRO A 608 5.85 46.15 12.04
N PHE A 609 6.54 47.12 11.47
CA PHE A 609 7.46 46.85 10.37
C PHE A 609 8.58 45.90 10.84
N ARG A 610 8.71 44.77 10.18
CA ARG A 610 9.74 43.77 10.49
C ARG A 610 10.01 42.85 9.32
N ILE A 611 11.18 42.25 9.30
CA ILE A 611 11.49 41.14 8.39
C ILE A 611 10.86 39.89 8.92
N VAL A 612 9.99 39.29 8.12
CA VAL A 612 9.35 37.96 8.41
C VAL A 612 10.20 36.84 7.87
N PHE A 613 10.84 37.09 6.72
CA PHE A 613 11.77 36.15 6.13
C PHE A 613 12.91 36.89 5.42
N PRO A 614 14.16 36.42 5.62
CA PRO A 614 14.62 35.33 6.47
C PRO A 614 14.36 35.58 7.96
N THR A 615 14.18 34.52 8.73
CA THR A 615 14.01 34.60 10.19
C THR A 615 15.33 34.98 10.87
N PRO A 616 15.32 35.56 12.09
CA PRO A 616 16.54 35.85 12.83
C PRO A 616 17.47 34.62 12.91
N ASN A 617 18.78 34.86 12.64
CA ASN A 617 19.81 33.82 12.60
C ASN A 617 19.52 32.66 11.63
N PHE A 618 18.92 32.97 10.50
CA PHE A 618 18.64 31.98 9.46
C PHE A 618 19.94 31.37 8.92
N GLU A 619 20.09 30.05 9.04
CA GLU A 619 21.21 29.27 8.50
C GLU A 619 20.75 28.37 7.36
N MET A 620 21.52 28.32 6.29
CA MET A 620 21.29 27.41 5.18
C MET A 620 22.60 26.86 4.63
N ARG A 621 22.54 25.63 4.07
CA ARG A 621 23.68 25.05 3.35
C ARG A 621 23.57 25.32 1.86
N GLN A 622 24.67 25.72 1.25
CA GLN A 622 24.79 25.79 -0.20
C GLN A 622 24.99 24.35 -0.75
N THR A 623 24.22 23.98 -1.76
CA THR A 623 24.32 22.65 -2.40
C THR A 623 24.91 22.71 -3.82
N GLY A 624 25.31 23.88 -4.28
CA GLY A 624 25.90 24.14 -5.61
C GLY A 624 27.03 25.20 -5.56
N THR A 625 27.62 25.51 -6.70
CA THR A 625 28.76 26.45 -6.83
C THR A 625 28.37 27.92 -7.00
N GLY A 626 27.05 28.21 -7.13
CA GLY A 626 26.54 29.58 -7.38
C GLY A 626 25.94 30.23 -6.13
N PRO A 627 25.67 31.56 -6.15
CA PRO A 627 25.03 32.28 -5.05
C PRO A 627 23.63 31.73 -4.79
N VAL A 628 23.24 31.70 -3.52
CA VAL A 628 21.90 31.23 -3.11
C VAL A 628 20.91 32.39 -3.25
N LYS A 629 19.79 32.16 -3.95
CA LYS A 629 18.70 33.13 -4.06
C LYS A 629 17.75 32.97 -2.86
N LEU A 630 17.61 34.00 -2.07
CA LEU A 630 16.81 34.04 -0.85
C LEU A 630 15.64 35.02 -1.02
N PRO A 631 14.36 34.62 -0.82
CA PRO A 631 13.24 35.56 -0.84
C PRO A 631 13.29 36.47 0.39
N LEU A 632 12.75 37.67 0.23
CA LEU A 632 12.69 38.68 1.25
C LEU A 632 11.24 39.06 1.52
N ARG A 633 10.81 38.98 2.77
CA ARG A 633 9.45 39.37 3.19
C ARG A 633 9.48 40.22 4.42
N THR A 634 8.63 41.24 4.40
CA THR A 634 8.39 42.15 5.53
C THR A 634 6.89 42.19 5.84
N THR A 635 6.55 42.56 7.07
CA THR A 635 5.22 43.02 7.46
C THR A 635 5.24 44.49 7.82
N GLY A 636 4.07 45.14 7.86
CA GLY A 636 3.96 46.55 8.23
C GLY A 636 4.49 47.54 7.18
N SER A 637 4.60 47.08 5.93
CA SER A 637 4.94 47.97 4.80
C SER A 637 3.69 48.55 4.13
N ASP A 638 2.49 48.02 4.41
CA ASP A 638 1.18 48.46 3.91
C ASP A 638 1.16 48.67 2.37
N GLY A 639 1.87 47.80 1.64
CA GLY A 639 2.00 47.85 0.18
C GLY A 639 3.01 48.88 -0.35
N VAL A 640 3.71 49.58 0.53
CA VAL A 640 4.79 50.52 0.14
C VAL A 640 6.07 49.74 -0.11
N PRO A 641 6.85 50.04 -1.18
CA PRO A 641 8.12 49.41 -1.46
C PRO A 641 9.09 49.45 -0.26
N VAL A 642 9.78 48.35 0.00
CA VAL A 642 10.76 48.21 1.07
C VAL A 642 12.16 48.20 0.46
N HIS A 643 13.03 49.08 0.91
CA HIS A 643 14.41 49.13 0.43
C HIS A 643 15.31 48.21 1.25
N TRP A 644 16.02 47.34 0.55
CA TRP A 644 16.90 46.38 1.16
C TRP A 644 18.37 46.72 1.05
N TYR A 645 19.12 46.32 2.07
CA TYR A 645 20.57 46.44 2.14
C TYR A 645 21.19 45.12 2.56
N ALA A 646 22.33 44.74 2.00
CA ALA A 646 23.15 43.63 2.44
C ALA A 646 24.55 44.15 2.85
N ASN A 647 24.96 43.89 4.07
CA ASN A 647 26.23 44.37 4.62
C ASN A 647 26.47 45.89 4.36
N GLY A 648 25.41 46.68 4.49
CA GLY A 648 25.43 48.12 4.24
C GLY A 648 25.31 48.56 2.77
N THR A 649 25.35 47.63 1.81
CA THR A 649 25.19 47.95 0.38
C THR A 649 23.71 47.97 0.01
N TRP A 650 23.25 49.03 -0.64
CA TRP A 650 21.87 49.14 -1.11
C TRP A 650 21.56 48.18 -2.26
N LEU A 651 20.47 47.46 -2.16
CA LEU A 651 20.00 46.46 -3.14
C LEU A 651 18.77 46.92 -3.92
N GLY A 652 18.04 47.95 -3.46
CA GLY A 652 16.78 48.41 -4.04
C GLY A 652 15.54 47.85 -3.35
N ASP A 653 14.43 47.89 -4.04
CA ASP A 653 13.12 47.32 -3.64
C ASP A 653 12.93 45.91 -4.19
N ILE A 654 13.80 45.02 -3.81
CA ILE A 654 13.85 43.64 -4.30
C ILE A 654 13.01 42.71 -3.45
N THR A 655 12.50 41.65 -4.07
CA THR A 655 11.80 40.55 -3.39
C THR A 655 12.70 39.34 -3.11
N HIS A 656 13.91 39.34 -3.69
CA HIS A 656 14.88 38.27 -3.52
C HIS A 656 16.28 38.82 -3.50
N VAL A 657 17.17 38.22 -2.72
CA VAL A 657 18.60 38.52 -2.69
C VAL A 657 19.43 37.31 -3.06
N LYS A 658 20.55 37.52 -3.78
CA LYS A 658 21.57 36.49 -4.06
C LYS A 658 22.68 36.60 -3.01
N LEU A 659 22.89 35.53 -2.23
CA LEU A 659 23.90 35.49 -1.16
C LEU A 659 24.98 34.46 -1.49
N ASN A 660 26.23 34.84 -1.32
CA ASN A 660 27.38 33.96 -1.35
C ASN A 660 27.57 33.25 0.01
N PRO A 661 28.35 32.12 0.07
CA PRO A 661 28.74 31.55 1.34
C PRO A 661 29.36 32.56 2.28
N GLY A 662 28.97 32.49 3.55
CA GLY A 662 29.39 33.41 4.58
C GLY A 662 28.22 33.99 5.37
N GLU A 663 28.54 34.98 6.18
CA GLU A 663 27.58 35.72 6.99
C GLU A 663 27.16 36.99 6.27
N THR A 664 25.85 37.27 6.20
CA THR A 664 25.29 38.48 5.60
C THR A 664 24.30 39.12 6.57
N HIS A 665 24.47 40.40 6.81
CA HIS A 665 23.52 41.24 7.53
C HIS A 665 22.58 41.91 6.53
N LEU A 666 21.31 41.50 6.56
CA LEU A 666 20.24 42.10 5.77
C LEU A 666 19.50 43.14 6.59
N ARG A 667 19.30 44.32 6.00
CA ARG A 667 18.55 45.43 6.59
C ARG A 667 17.44 45.84 5.63
N ALA A 668 16.24 45.95 6.16
CA ALA A 668 15.07 46.47 5.46
C ALA A 668 14.72 47.86 5.98
N LEU A 669 14.54 48.82 5.07
CA LEU A 669 14.03 50.15 5.36
C LEU A 669 12.60 50.25 4.83
N GLY A 670 11.65 50.35 5.74
CA GLY A 670 10.24 50.44 5.46
C GLY A 670 9.70 51.86 5.33
N PRO A 671 8.38 52.00 5.14
CA PRO A 671 7.69 53.27 5.14
C PRO A 671 7.99 54.05 6.42
N ASN A 672 8.09 55.37 6.32
CA ASN A 672 8.32 56.22 7.48
C ASN A 672 9.66 56.03 8.20
N GLY A 673 10.70 55.48 7.52
CA GLY A 673 12.03 55.29 8.09
C GLY A 673 12.17 54.18 9.11
N GLN A 674 11.19 53.27 9.20
CA GLN A 674 11.27 52.08 10.03
C GLN A 674 12.38 51.14 9.55
N VAL A 675 13.13 50.55 10.48
CA VAL A 675 14.28 49.70 10.19
C VAL A 675 14.05 48.33 10.81
N ALA A 676 14.30 47.27 10.04
CA ALA A 676 14.37 45.88 10.54
C ALA A 676 15.66 45.24 10.02
N GLU A 677 16.31 44.43 10.84
CA GLU A 677 17.56 43.76 10.51
C GLU A 677 17.51 42.27 10.82
N VAL A 678 18.20 41.49 10.02
CA VAL A 678 18.35 40.05 10.21
C VAL A 678 19.72 39.58 9.75
N ARG A 679 20.26 38.61 10.45
CA ARG A 679 21.51 37.94 10.12
C ARG A 679 21.20 36.61 9.43
N VAL A 680 21.90 36.38 8.30
CA VAL A 680 21.77 35.15 7.50
C VAL A 680 23.15 34.52 7.36
N ILE A 681 23.24 33.20 7.53
CA ILE A 681 24.47 32.44 7.36
C ILE A 681 24.25 31.42 6.24
N VAL A 682 25.05 31.49 5.18
CA VAL A 682 25.12 30.51 4.10
C VAL A 682 26.38 29.67 4.30
N ARG A 683 26.25 28.38 4.57
CA ARG A 683 27.36 27.44 4.79
C ARG A 683 27.58 26.51 3.61
#